data_3474a841f1eb1f05e8ba443687e4ecbe
#
_entry.id   3474a841f1eb1f05e8ba443687e4ecbe
#
_cell.length_a   1.000
_cell.length_b   1.000
_cell.length_c   1.000
_cell.angle_alpha   90.00
_cell.angle_beta   90.00
_cell.angle_gamma   90.00
#
_symmetry.space_group_name_H-M   'P 1'
#
loop_
_entity.id
_entity.type
_entity.pdbx_description
1 polymer ?
#
loop_
_entity_poly.entity_id
_entity_poly.type
_entity_poly.pdbx_seq_one_letter_code
_entity_poly.pdbx_strand_id
1 'polypeptide(L)'
;MINFLISPEAEFETEDVKRLVQSQKVIYALSTGSSFDLNALIKTAKQNNFSQPKKNKKNFFQLKGAKRLFPWQKPRRRSPRELHQIASDSKSVDKIIIPVDVFWGKAPERQDHWVKLIFRDSWEAGSFLRNLLKVIFNGRQASVFFHKPLETEDIFSQKRSSAHLVLKTDRLLRARFRKNRQAKIGPDISNKRTLIHAILNSSSVKQEIKLSSNGSKKLENNEKKKAYKYALEICSDISYPVIYLYDKALNWFWNSRYDGLEILGIEKINDLAVENSLIYTPSHRSHIDYLALSYELYTNNLMLPQIVAGKNLNLPFLGRILRNGGAFFMRRSFGPNRLYSKVFFEHLRKLFQRGYSIEFFPEGGRTRTGRLLTPRPGIISMIIKSFQDMDERNVKFLPISINYEKVLEGKSHLKESRGQKKKKENLSSIFSTISDFRSYLGNAYLQFGEPIDLKSFLDKHAPNWQKDLIDLSEDTDKKSWLFEVTPLLGNKIMTNINKATVVTSSSLFASSISDISDKEIDKKRLSFRIEVLKKVIETDKYSELIKLPNITSDEIIQKVKKLKFYKYDKPKVLKISKNEKSLMEFYKNNILHLLILQAYVMYKSRKKIIKNDLINDFLEIFPQIKKDFFIEISLSNAEKKICNILENLKKINLLKIDSNSEISWSDNEKEKDAAGMFASLWLESFSAN
;
A
#
# COMPACT_ATOMS: atom_id res chain seq x y z
N MET A 1 -22.81 -33.37 -11.46
CA MET A 1 -22.86 -32.25 -12.41
C MET A 1 -22.15 -30.98 -11.90
N ILE A 2 -22.38 -30.52 -10.67
CA ILE A 2 -21.80 -29.29 -10.10
C ILE A 2 -20.26 -29.35 -9.96
N ASN A 3 -19.68 -30.51 -9.63
CA ASN A 3 -18.24 -30.69 -9.44
C ASN A 3 -17.40 -30.40 -10.70
N PHE A 4 -17.98 -30.49 -11.88
CA PHE A 4 -17.28 -30.19 -13.16
C PHE A 4 -17.11 -28.70 -13.42
N LEU A 5 -17.99 -27.87 -12.80
CA LEU A 5 -18.05 -26.43 -13.02
C LEU A 5 -17.14 -25.60 -12.13
N ILE A 6 -16.50 -26.19 -11.11
CA ILE A 6 -15.72 -25.48 -10.10
C ILE A 6 -14.25 -25.83 -10.26
N SER A 7 -13.36 -24.84 -10.28
CA SER A 7 -11.90 -25.01 -10.22
C SER A 7 -11.36 -24.32 -8.95
N PRO A 8 -11.39 -25.01 -7.81
CA PRO A 8 -10.97 -24.42 -6.55
C PRO A 8 -9.45 -24.47 -6.40
N GLU A 9 -8.88 -23.39 -5.86
CA GLU A 9 -7.49 -23.27 -5.45
C GLU A 9 -7.40 -23.24 -3.92
N ALA A 10 -6.37 -23.87 -3.35
CA ALA A 10 -6.14 -23.87 -1.90
C ALA A 10 -5.23 -22.69 -1.52
N GLU A 11 -5.67 -21.90 -0.57
CA GLU A 11 -4.88 -20.84 0.06
C GLU A 11 -4.76 -21.11 1.57
N PHE A 12 -3.61 -20.78 2.17
CA PHE A 12 -3.33 -21.02 3.58
C PHE A 12 -2.91 -19.75 4.28
N GLU A 13 -3.37 -19.58 5.53
CA GLU A 13 -2.94 -18.45 6.36
C GLU A 13 -1.45 -18.57 6.74
N THR A 14 -0.95 -19.80 6.95
CA THR A 14 0.48 -20.10 7.20
C THR A 14 0.85 -21.46 6.63
N GLU A 15 2.14 -21.74 6.40
CA GLU A 15 2.63 -23.07 5.95
C GLU A 15 2.33 -24.19 6.99
N ASP A 16 2.26 -23.88 8.27
CA ASP A 16 1.90 -24.85 9.31
C ASP A 16 0.46 -25.35 9.14
N VAL A 17 -0.47 -24.46 8.75
CA VAL A 17 -1.85 -24.85 8.44
C VAL A 17 -1.89 -25.84 7.29
N LYS A 18 -1.06 -25.68 6.28
CA LYS A 18 -0.94 -26.60 5.14
C LYS A 18 -0.50 -27.99 5.58
N ARG A 19 0.43 -28.10 6.54
CA ARG A 19 0.84 -29.39 7.13
C ARG A 19 -0.27 -30.02 7.96
N LEU A 20 -1.00 -29.22 8.75
CA LEU A 20 -2.08 -29.68 9.60
C LEU A 20 -3.26 -30.25 8.81
N VAL A 21 -3.67 -29.66 7.68
CA VAL A 21 -4.79 -30.17 6.86
C VAL A 21 -4.50 -31.52 6.20
N GLN A 22 -3.25 -31.91 6.14
CA GLN A 22 -2.84 -33.25 5.69
C GLN A 22 -3.05 -34.32 6.80
N SER A 23 -3.14 -33.94 8.08
CA SER A 23 -3.35 -34.84 9.20
C SER A 23 -4.80 -35.35 9.24
N GLN A 24 -5.01 -36.58 9.76
CA GLN A 24 -6.37 -37.13 9.91
C GLN A 24 -7.15 -36.54 11.11
N LYS A 25 -6.51 -35.71 11.94
CA LYS A 25 -7.09 -35.16 13.18
C LYS A 25 -7.82 -33.83 12.96
N VAL A 26 -8.14 -33.46 11.71
CA VAL A 26 -8.73 -32.17 11.36
C VAL A 26 -10.25 -32.21 11.30
N ILE A 27 -10.88 -31.18 11.87
CA ILE A 27 -12.31 -30.86 11.73
C ILE A 27 -12.42 -29.53 10.99
N TYR A 28 -13.09 -29.53 9.84
CA TYR A 28 -13.32 -28.30 9.09
C TYR A 28 -14.56 -27.55 9.56
N ALA A 29 -14.42 -26.28 9.89
CA ALA A 29 -15.53 -25.39 10.18
C ALA A 29 -15.75 -24.45 8.97
N LEU A 30 -16.84 -24.65 8.23
CA LEU A 30 -17.18 -23.77 7.10
C LEU A 30 -17.99 -22.57 7.58
N SER A 31 -17.64 -21.38 7.07
CA SER A 31 -18.30 -20.12 7.41
C SER A 31 -19.75 -20.04 6.98
N THR A 32 -20.15 -20.80 5.96
CA THR A 32 -21.50 -20.79 5.38
C THR A 32 -22.15 -22.16 5.36
N GLY A 33 -23.49 -22.20 5.25
CA GLY A 33 -24.26 -23.45 5.03
C GLY A 33 -24.44 -23.81 3.55
N SER A 34 -23.60 -23.29 2.65
CA SER A 34 -23.70 -23.52 1.21
C SER A 34 -23.19 -24.91 0.83
N SER A 35 -23.98 -25.63 0.00
CA SER A 35 -23.54 -26.90 -0.60
C SER A 35 -22.44 -26.69 -1.64
N PHE A 36 -22.39 -25.53 -2.29
CA PHE A 36 -21.33 -25.19 -3.26
C PHE A 36 -19.99 -24.99 -2.56
N ASP A 37 -19.96 -24.32 -1.39
CA ASP A 37 -18.74 -24.12 -0.60
C ASP A 37 -18.22 -25.46 -0.06
N LEU A 38 -19.11 -26.33 0.37
CA LEU A 38 -18.74 -27.71 0.78
C LEU A 38 -18.15 -28.50 -0.40
N ASN A 39 -18.74 -28.40 -1.59
CA ASN A 39 -18.22 -29.08 -2.78
C ASN A 39 -16.85 -28.52 -3.22
N ALA A 40 -16.65 -27.21 -3.10
CA ALA A 40 -15.35 -26.59 -3.32
C ALA A 40 -14.30 -27.17 -2.36
N LEU A 41 -14.59 -27.23 -1.04
CA LEU A 41 -13.71 -27.81 -0.04
C LEU A 41 -13.42 -29.31 -0.33
N ILE A 42 -14.43 -30.11 -0.66
CA ILE A 42 -14.25 -31.54 -0.99
C ILE A 42 -13.32 -31.71 -2.19
N LYS A 43 -13.52 -30.90 -3.24
CA LYS A 43 -12.69 -30.95 -4.45
C LYS A 43 -11.25 -30.54 -4.17
N THR A 44 -11.06 -29.43 -3.43
CA THR A 44 -9.73 -28.98 -2.98
C THR A 44 -9.01 -30.04 -2.17
N ALA A 45 -9.71 -30.64 -1.19
CA ALA A 45 -9.13 -31.68 -0.35
C ALA A 45 -8.71 -32.92 -1.16
N LYS A 46 -9.51 -33.29 -2.18
CA LYS A 46 -9.19 -34.39 -3.10
C LYS A 46 -7.98 -34.08 -3.98
N GLN A 47 -7.90 -32.87 -4.54
CA GLN A 47 -6.81 -32.47 -5.44
C GLN A 47 -5.46 -32.37 -4.73
N ASN A 48 -5.46 -32.02 -3.44
CA ASN A 48 -4.23 -31.75 -2.67
C ASN A 48 -3.92 -32.85 -1.65
N ASN A 49 -4.61 -33.99 -1.69
CA ASN A 49 -4.44 -35.10 -0.75
C ASN A 49 -4.66 -34.74 0.74
N PHE A 50 -5.58 -33.78 1.01
CA PHE A 50 -5.95 -33.40 2.37
C PHE A 50 -6.98 -34.35 2.97
N SER A 51 -7.15 -34.29 4.30
CA SER A 51 -8.22 -35.00 5.00
C SER A 51 -9.58 -34.62 4.42
N GLN A 52 -10.28 -35.60 3.82
CA GLN A 52 -11.56 -35.33 3.14
C GLN A 52 -12.70 -35.09 4.11
N PRO A 53 -13.51 -34.03 3.96
CA PRO A 53 -14.71 -33.82 4.76
C PRO A 53 -15.76 -34.91 4.42
N LYS A 54 -16.08 -35.80 5.38
CA LYS A 54 -17.09 -36.88 5.22
C LYS A 54 -18.08 -36.82 6.37
N LYS A 55 -19.39 -36.88 6.06
CA LYS A 55 -20.46 -36.89 7.07
C LYS A 55 -20.31 -38.05 8.07
N ASN A 56 -19.94 -39.24 7.58
CA ASN A 56 -19.75 -40.43 8.40
C ASN A 56 -18.57 -40.31 9.39
N LYS A 57 -17.57 -39.50 9.08
CA LYS A 57 -16.41 -39.26 9.96
C LYS A 57 -16.62 -38.06 10.90
N LYS A 58 -17.74 -37.33 10.82
CA LYS A 58 -18.05 -36.16 11.63
C LYS A 58 -16.87 -35.15 11.70
N ASN A 59 -16.14 -34.98 10.58
CA ASN A 59 -14.92 -34.16 10.52
C ASN A 59 -15.16 -32.81 9.82
N PHE A 60 -16.41 -32.37 9.69
CA PHE A 60 -16.74 -31.00 9.27
C PHE A 60 -18.11 -30.58 9.81
N PHE A 61 -18.30 -29.27 9.92
CA PHE A 61 -19.60 -28.67 10.17
C PHE A 61 -19.71 -27.29 9.44
N GLN A 62 -20.96 -26.83 9.28
CA GLN A 62 -21.27 -25.60 8.59
C GLN A 62 -22.00 -24.63 9.52
N LEU A 63 -21.52 -23.39 9.61
CA LEU A 63 -22.20 -22.33 10.34
C LEU A 63 -23.35 -21.79 9.50
N LYS A 64 -24.58 -21.99 9.96
CA LYS A 64 -25.79 -21.48 9.29
C LYS A 64 -26.06 -20.04 9.73
N GLY A 65 -26.51 -19.21 8.80
CA GLY A 65 -26.98 -17.86 9.08
C GLY A 65 -28.21 -17.82 9.97
N ALA A 66 -28.55 -16.64 10.47
CA ALA A 66 -29.76 -16.46 11.28
C ALA A 66 -31.02 -16.56 10.40
N LYS A 67 -31.95 -17.45 10.76
CA LYS A 67 -33.22 -17.59 10.07
C LYS A 67 -34.32 -16.81 10.76
N ARG A 68 -35.18 -16.13 9.97
CA ARG A 68 -36.48 -15.59 10.41
C ARG A 68 -37.54 -16.59 10.02
N LEU A 69 -38.41 -16.95 10.94
CA LEU A 69 -39.60 -17.73 10.64
C LEU A 69 -40.67 -16.83 10.01
N PHE A 70 -40.75 -15.57 10.46
CA PHE A 70 -41.66 -14.55 9.90
C PHE A 70 -40.91 -13.22 9.77
N PRO A 71 -41.31 -12.32 8.84
CA PRO A 71 -40.66 -11.05 8.57
C PRO A 71 -40.49 -10.12 9.79
N TRP A 72 -41.43 -10.20 10.73
CA TRP A 72 -41.45 -9.39 11.97
C TRP A 72 -40.66 -9.98 13.14
N GLN A 73 -40.20 -11.23 13.05
CA GLN A 73 -39.45 -11.88 14.12
C GLN A 73 -37.95 -11.51 14.07
N LYS A 74 -37.33 -11.39 15.26
CA LYS A 74 -35.87 -11.30 15.36
C LYS A 74 -35.25 -12.59 14.82
N PRO A 75 -34.23 -12.49 13.94
CA PRO A 75 -33.56 -13.68 13.41
C PRO A 75 -32.93 -14.51 14.54
N ARG A 76 -33.27 -15.79 14.62
CA ARG A 76 -32.69 -16.73 15.60
C ARG A 76 -31.52 -17.49 14.97
N ARG A 77 -30.38 -17.44 15.62
CA ARG A 77 -29.19 -18.23 15.27
C ARG A 77 -29.18 -19.51 16.10
N ARG A 78 -28.89 -20.63 15.45
CA ARG A 78 -28.71 -21.93 16.13
C ARG A 78 -27.31 -22.44 15.84
N SER A 79 -26.61 -22.93 16.86
CA SER A 79 -25.32 -23.62 16.68
C SER A 79 -25.54 -24.94 15.92
N PRO A 80 -24.57 -25.36 15.09
CA PRO A 80 -24.68 -26.61 14.34
C PRO A 80 -24.84 -27.82 15.26
N ARG A 81 -25.71 -28.77 14.89
CA ARG A 81 -25.86 -30.03 15.65
C ARG A 81 -24.58 -30.85 15.70
N GLU A 82 -23.82 -30.78 14.61
CA GLU A 82 -22.50 -31.44 14.49
C GLU A 82 -21.50 -30.91 15.53
N LEU A 83 -21.54 -29.61 15.83
CA LEU A 83 -20.69 -29.01 16.86
C LEU A 83 -21.07 -29.48 18.27
N HIS A 84 -22.38 -29.71 18.54
CA HIS A 84 -22.82 -30.31 19.78
C HIS A 84 -22.32 -31.75 19.92
N GLN A 85 -22.34 -32.56 18.84
CA GLN A 85 -21.82 -33.90 18.83
C GLN A 85 -20.31 -33.97 19.02
N ILE A 86 -19.56 -33.02 18.44
CA ILE A 86 -18.12 -32.92 18.63
C ILE A 86 -17.79 -32.54 20.08
N ALA A 87 -18.54 -31.61 20.68
CA ALA A 87 -18.32 -31.19 22.07
C ALA A 87 -18.67 -32.23 23.12
N SER A 88 -19.51 -33.22 22.79
CA SER A 88 -19.88 -34.33 23.69
C SER A 88 -19.05 -35.59 23.50
N ASP A 89 -18.20 -35.64 22.47
CA ASP A 89 -17.36 -36.80 22.16
C ASP A 89 -15.97 -36.63 22.78
N SER A 90 -15.62 -37.45 23.76
CA SER A 90 -14.31 -37.45 24.45
C SER A 90 -13.13 -37.65 23.49
N LYS A 91 -13.32 -38.35 22.37
CA LYS A 91 -12.31 -38.55 21.31
C LYS A 91 -12.10 -37.32 20.45
N SER A 92 -12.86 -36.23 20.63
CA SER A 92 -12.74 -34.99 19.89
C SER A 92 -11.73 -34.02 20.52
N VAL A 93 -11.23 -34.30 21.72
CA VAL A 93 -10.25 -33.44 22.41
C VAL A 93 -8.92 -33.37 21.65
N ASP A 94 -8.53 -34.46 20.98
CA ASP A 94 -7.29 -34.54 20.18
C ASP A 94 -7.43 -33.99 18.74
N LYS A 95 -8.58 -33.44 18.39
CA LYS A 95 -8.82 -32.95 17.02
C LYS A 95 -8.68 -31.43 16.96
N ILE A 96 -8.18 -30.96 15.84
CA ILE A 96 -7.92 -29.53 15.57
C ILE A 96 -9.05 -28.98 14.69
N ILE A 97 -9.68 -27.88 15.11
CA ILE A 97 -10.71 -27.20 14.31
C ILE A 97 -10.03 -26.18 13.39
N ILE A 98 -10.10 -26.41 12.08
CA ILE A 98 -9.60 -25.48 11.07
C ILE A 98 -10.79 -24.74 10.45
N PRO A 99 -10.88 -23.38 10.65
CA PRO A 99 -11.89 -22.59 9.98
C PRO A 99 -11.57 -22.48 8.48
N VAL A 100 -12.62 -22.59 7.64
CA VAL A 100 -12.48 -22.53 6.18
C VAL A 100 -13.49 -21.55 5.60
N ASP A 101 -12.99 -20.58 4.82
CA ASP A 101 -13.78 -19.70 3.99
C ASP A 101 -13.67 -20.08 2.50
N VAL A 102 -14.73 -19.93 1.75
CA VAL A 102 -14.72 -20.09 0.29
C VAL A 102 -15.11 -18.79 -0.35
N PHE A 103 -14.20 -18.25 -1.17
CA PHE A 103 -14.40 -17.03 -1.95
C PHE A 103 -14.60 -17.39 -3.43
N TRP A 104 -15.63 -16.83 -4.07
CA TRP A 104 -15.97 -17.10 -5.45
C TRP A 104 -15.53 -15.96 -6.35
N GLY A 105 -14.63 -16.24 -7.28
CA GLY A 105 -14.04 -15.26 -8.20
C GLY A 105 -13.01 -14.35 -7.52
N LYS A 106 -12.43 -13.44 -8.30
CA LYS A 106 -11.47 -12.43 -7.81
C LYS A 106 -12.13 -11.23 -7.15
N ALA A 107 -13.46 -11.14 -7.16
CA ALA A 107 -14.22 -10.03 -6.62
C ALA A 107 -14.96 -10.41 -5.34
N PRO A 108 -15.03 -9.50 -4.37
CA PRO A 108 -15.91 -9.67 -3.22
C PRO A 108 -17.37 -9.76 -3.66
N GLU A 109 -18.18 -10.56 -2.95
CA GLU A 109 -19.57 -10.95 -3.26
C GLU A 109 -20.60 -9.80 -3.26
N ARG A 110 -20.22 -8.57 -3.52
CA ARG A 110 -21.10 -7.39 -3.43
C ARG A 110 -21.27 -6.73 -4.78
N GLN A 111 -22.52 -6.63 -5.21
CA GLN A 111 -22.88 -6.06 -6.51
C GLN A 111 -24.05 -5.08 -6.39
N ASP A 112 -24.09 -4.06 -7.26
CA ASP A 112 -25.08 -3.00 -7.25
C ASP A 112 -26.16 -3.13 -8.31
N HIS A 113 -27.34 -2.53 -8.05
CA HIS A 113 -28.53 -2.43 -8.86
C HIS A 113 -29.23 -3.74 -9.22
N TRP A 114 -29.45 -4.02 -10.51
CA TRP A 114 -30.28 -5.16 -10.93
C TRP A 114 -29.70 -6.50 -10.49
N VAL A 115 -28.41 -6.57 -10.34
CA VAL A 115 -27.74 -7.73 -9.76
C VAL A 115 -27.95 -7.80 -8.24
N LYS A 116 -28.15 -6.66 -7.53
CA LYS A 116 -28.56 -6.63 -6.11
C LYS A 116 -29.90 -7.32 -5.86
N LEU A 117 -30.83 -7.25 -6.79
CA LEU A 117 -32.11 -7.95 -6.69
C LEU A 117 -31.93 -9.48 -6.66
N ILE A 118 -30.87 -9.98 -7.32
CA ILE A 118 -30.56 -11.40 -7.35
C ILE A 118 -29.71 -11.82 -6.11
N PHE A 119 -28.90 -10.91 -5.53
CA PHE A 119 -27.88 -11.22 -4.50
C PHE A 119 -28.07 -10.48 -3.17
N ARG A 120 -29.27 -10.01 -2.86
CA ARG A 120 -29.61 -9.10 -1.75
C ARG A 120 -29.17 -9.53 -0.33
N ASP A 121 -28.83 -10.80 -0.09
CA ASP A 121 -28.42 -11.34 1.21
C ASP A 121 -27.11 -12.12 1.13
N SER A 122 -26.07 -11.51 0.58
CA SER A 122 -24.80 -12.18 0.23
C SER A 122 -23.97 -12.69 1.43
N TRP A 123 -24.31 -12.32 2.66
CA TRP A 123 -23.69 -12.83 3.89
C TRP A 123 -24.40 -14.07 4.48
N GLU A 124 -25.55 -14.45 3.95
CA GLU A 124 -26.28 -15.65 4.37
C GLU A 124 -26.43 -16.64 3.21
N ALA A 125 -26.47 -17.92 3.53
CA ALA A 125 -26.61 -19.01 2.56
C ALA A 125 -27.83 -18.77 1.63
N GLY A 126 -27.56 -18.48 0.37
CA GLY A 126 -28.58 -18.22 -0.63
C GLY A 126 -29.26 -19.47 -1.16
N SER A 127 -30.34 -19.29 -1.96
CA SER A 127 -30.98 -20.38 -2.70
C SER A 127 -30.02 -20.99 -3.72
N PHE A 128 -30.28 -22.24 -4.12
CA PHE A 128 -29.49 -22.98 -5.13
C PHE A 128 -29.26 -22.15 -6.40
N LEU A 129 -30.28 -21.51 -6.91
CA LEU A 129 -30.21 -20.66 -8.11
C LEU A 129 -29.22 -19.50 -7.96
N ARG A 130 -29.19 -18.86 -6.79
CA ARG A 130 -28.24 -17.77 -6.47
C ARG A 130 -26.80 -18.26 -6.46
N ASN A 131 -26.54 -19.41 -5.86
CA ASN A 131 -25.20 -19.98 -5.83
C ASN A 131 -24.74 -20.45 -7.22
N LEU A 132 -25.66 -20.95 -8.06
CA LEU A 132 -25.40 -21.30 -9.44
C LEU A 132 -25.02 -20.04 -10.26
N LEU A 133 -25.75 -18.94 -10.09
CA LEU A 133 -25.43 -17.66 -10.72
C LEU A 133 -24.09 -17.09 -10.26
N LYS A 134 -23.72 -17.24 -8.97
CA LYS A 134 -22.37 -16.89 -8.49
C LYS A 134 -21.28 -17.62 -9.27
N VAL A 135 -21.41 -18.92 -9.50
CA VAL A 135 -20.45 -19.71 -10.27
C VAL A 135 -20.39 -19.27 -11.73
N ILE A 136 -21.52 -18.94 -12.33
CA ILE A 136 -21.62 -18.50 -13.73
C ILE A 136 -20.98 -17.10 -13.90
N PHE A 137 -21.32 -16.14 -13.03
CA PHE A 137 -20.86 -14.75 -13.15
C PHE A 137 -19.43 -14.51 -12.62
N ASN A 138 -19.01 -15.21 -11.57
CA ASN A 138 -17.66 -15.09 -11.00
C ASN A 138 -16.64 -16.03 -11.66
N GLY A 139 -17.05 -16.75 -12.70
CA GLY A 139 -16.22 -17.75 -13.33
C GLY A 139 -16.13 -19.04 -12.50
N ARG A 140 -15.38 -20.02 -13.01
CA ARG A 140 -15.23 -21.33 -12.37
C ARG A 140 -14.24 -21.36 -11.21
N GLN A 141 -13.53 -20.23 -10.97
CA GLN A 141 -12.50 -20.13 -9.95
C GLN A 141 -13.10 -19.91 -8.57
N ALA A 142 -12.66 -20.68 -7.60
CA ALA A 142 -12.98 -20.49 -6.19
C ALA A 142 -11.68 -20.60 -5.38
N SER A 143 -11.46 -19.70 -4.46
CA SER A 143 -10.37 -19.79 -3.48
C SER A 143 -10.90 -20.39 -2.19
N VAL A 144 -10.31 -21.52 -1.77
CA VAL A 144 -10.62 -22.19 -0.50
C VAL A 144 -9.52 -21.83 0.48
N PHE A 145 -9.83 -20.94 1.40
CA PHE A 145 -8.88 -20.38 2.36
C PHE A 145 -8.95 -21.09 3.71
N PHE A 146 -7.82 -21.68 4.13
CA PHE A 146 -7.65 -22.36 5.38
C PHE A 146 -7.00 -21.45 6.42
N HIS A 147 -7.73 -21.18 7.50
CA HIS A 147 -7.26 -20.28 8.57
C HIS A 147 -6.48 -21.05 9.66
N LYS A 148 -5.75 -20.29 10.49
CA LYS A 148 -5.07 -20.81 11.68
C LYS A 148 -6.04 -21.64 12.54
N PRO A 149 -5.60 -22.77 13.09
CA PRO A 149 -6.45 -23.64 13.88
C PRO A 149 -6.98 -22.96 15.14
N LEU A 150 -8.12 -23.45 15.63
CA LEU A 150 -8.56 -23.20 16.99
C LEU A 150 -8.08 -24.38 17.84
N GLU A 151 -7.27 -24.10 18.84
CA GLU A 151 -6.81 -25.10 19.79
C GLU A 151 -8.00 -25.56 20.64
N THR A 152 -8.34 -26.86 20.49
CA THR A 152 -9.48 -27.45 21.17
C THR A 152 -9.20 -27.66 22.64
N GLU A 153 -7.93 -27.79 23.03
CA GLU A 153 -7.51 -27.94 24.44
C GLU A 153 -7.92 -26.72 25.27
N ASP A 154 -7.72 -25.50 24.77
CA ASP A 154 -8.13 -24.28 25.45
C ASP A 154 -9.65 -24.13 25.55
N ILE A 155 -10.39 -24.78 24.66
CA ILE A 155 -11.85 -24.67 24.58
C ILE A 155 -12.52 -25.78 25.41
N PHE A 156 -12.02 -27.01 25.36
CA PHE A 156 -12.67 -28.20 25.93
C PHE A 156 -12.10 -28.64 27.27
N SER A 157 -10.92 -28.16 27.69
CA SER A 157 -10.30 -28.49 28.98
C SER A 157 -11.03 -27.90 30.21
N GLN A 158 -11.95 -26.95 30.02
CA GLN A 158 -12.70 -26.34 31.14
C GLN A 158 -13.87 -27.25 31.57
N LYS A 159 -14.02 -27.51 32.87
CA LYS A 159 -15.17 -28.23 33.53
C LYS A 159 -16.49 -27.45 33.38
N ARG A 160 -16.94 -27.13 32.18
CA ARG A 160 -18.20 -26.41 31.87
C ARG A 160 -19.13 -27.32 31.08
N SER A 161 -20.44 -27.03 31.12
CA SER A 161 -21.42 -27.82 30.36
C SER A 161 -21.14 -27.76 28.84
N SER A 162 -21.35 -28.86 28.14
CA SER A 162 -21.13 -28.98 26.69
C SER A 162 -21.89 -27.88 25.89
N ALA A 163 -23.05 -27.50 26.36
CA ALA A 163 -23.84 -26.39 25.74
C ALA A 163 -23.13 -25.02 25.80
N HIS A 164 -22.46 -24.73 26.91
CA HIS A 164 -21.68 -23.49 27.06
C HIS A 164 -20.46 -23.47 26.16
N LEU A 165 -19.77 -24.62 26.05
CA LEU A 165 -18.59 -24.79 25.17
C LEU A 165 -18.97 -24.59 23.69
N VAL A 166 -20.09 -25.21 23.28
CA VAL A 166 -20.62 -25.04 21.92
C VAL A 166 -20.92 -23.57 21.60
N LEU A 167 -21.58 -22.85 22.52
CA LEU A 167 -21.90 -21.43 22.33
C LEU A 167 -20.66 -20.56 22.26
N LYS A 168 -19.64 -20.86 23.10
CA LYS A 168 -18.34 -20.15 23.09
C LYS A 168 -17.63 -20.38 21.76
N THR A 169 -17.51 -21.62 21.29
CA THR A 169 -16.87 -21.99 20.04
C THR A 169 -17.59 -21.37 18.82
N ASP A 170 -18.94 -21.44 18.77
CA ASP A 170 -19.73 -20.81 17.70
C ASP A 170 -19.49 -19.30 17.64
N ARG A 171 -19.45 -18.62 18.80
CA ARG A 171 -19.16 -17.17 18.85
C ARG A 171 -17.75 -16.84 18.39
N LEU A 172 -16.75 -17.59 18.83
CA LEU A 172 -15.34 -17.39 18.43
C LEU A 172 -15.16 -17.62 16.94
N LEU A 173 -15.69 -18.70 16.37
CA LEU A 173 -15.64 -18.96 14.93
C LEU A 173 -16.29 -17.86 14.12
N ARG A 174 -17.50 -17.42 14.51
CA ARG A 174 -18.19 -16.32 13.80
C ARG A 174 -17.45 -15.00 13.89
N ALA A 175 -16.85 -14.69 15.04
CA ALA A 175 -16.03 -13.49 15.20
C ALA A 175 -14.81 -13.57 14.30
N ARG A 176 -14.12 -14.73 14.24
CA ARG A 176 -12.95 -14.96 13.41
C ARG A 176 -13.30 -14.88 11.91
N PHE A 177 -14.34 -15.57 11.47
CA PHE A 177 -14.80 -15.46 10.07
C PHE A 177 -15.18 -14.05 9.68
N ARG A 178 -15.83 -13.29 10.57
CA ARG A 178 -16.15 -11.89 10.31
C ARG A 178 -14.88 -11.06 10.15
N LYS A 179 -13.90 -11.23 11.05
CA LYS A 179 -12.62 -10.53 11.02
C LYS A 179 -11.85 -10.84 9.74
N ASN A 180 -11.76 -12.10 9.36
CA ASN A 180 -11.06 -12.56 8.16
C ASN A 180 -11.76 -12.09 6.87
N ARG A 181 -13.10 -12.16 6.81
CA ARG A 181 -13.86 -11.60 5.68
C ARG A 181 -13.70 -10.09 5.57
N GLN A 182 -13.65 -9.37 6.69
CA GLN A 182 -13.37 -7.93 6.69
C GLN A 182 -11.99 -7.62 6.11
N ALA A 183 -10.97 -8.43 6.42
CA ALA A 183 -9.63 -8.23 5.88
C ALA A 183 -9.55 -8.45 4.36
N LYS A 184 -10.26 -9.46 3.83
CA LYS A 184 -10.23 -9.83 2.40
C LYS A 184 -11.25 -9.07 1.55
N ILE A 185 -12.47 -8.93 2.04
CA ILE A 185 -13.60 -8.37 1.27
C ILE A 185 -13.90 -6.93 1.70
N GLY A 186 -13.43 -6.51 2.86
CA GLY A 186 -13.80 -5.27 3.51
C GLY A 186 -15.11 -5.37 4.31
N PRO A 187 -15.37 -4.39 5.16
CA PRO A 187 -16.61 -4.32 5.92
C PRO A 187 -17.80 -4.04 5.02
N ASP A 188 -19.01 -4.38 5.51
CA ASP A 188 -20.25 -4.13 4.80
C ASP A 188 -20.57 -2.64 4.69
N ILE A 189 -20.19 -1.99 3.58
CA ILE A 189 -20.63 -0.62 3.23
C ILE A 189 -21.84 -0.64 2.31
N SER A 190 -22.66 -1.60 2.37
CA SER A 190 -23.77 -1.72 1.43
C SER A 190 -24.64 -0.47 1.31
N ASN A 191 -24.34 0.62 2.07
CA ASN A 191 -25.13 1.84 1.95
C ASN A 191 -24.35 3.11 2.33
N LYS A 192 -23.90 3.89 1.33
CA LYS A 192 -23.38 5.25 1.48
C LYS A 192 -24.32 6.12 2.34
N ARG A 193 -25.64 5.94 2.21
CA ARG A 193 -26.63 6.65 3.03
C ARG A 193 -26.48 6.31 4.50
N THR A 194 -26.24 5.05 4.85
CA THR A 194 -26.00 4.63 6.24
C THR A 194 -24.73 5.25 6.83
N LEU A 195 -23.66 5.35 6.04
CA LEU A 195 -22.44 6.01 6.47
C LEU A 195 -22.66 7.50 6.70
N ILE A 196 -23.29 8.19 5.75
CA ILE A 196 -23.64 9.62 5.88
C ILE A 196 -24.51 9.85 7.11
N HIS A 197 -25.53 9.02 7.32
CA HIS A 197 -26.41 9.12 8.48
C HIS A 197 -25.65 8.90 9.80
N ALA A 198 -24.71 7.96 9.85
CA ALA A 198 -23.87 7.73 11.01
C ALA A 198 -22.94 8.92 11.32
N ILE A 199 -22.40 9.58 10.30
CA ILE A 199 -21.58 10.80 10.42
C ILE A 199 -22.42 11.95 10.97
N LEU A 200 -23.58 12.22 10.38
CA LEU A 200 -24.44 13.33 10.80
C LEU A 200 -25.04 13.16 12.19
N ASN A 201 -25.16 11.91 12.65
CA ASN A 201 -25.67 11.58 13.98
C ASN A 201 -24.57 11.49 15.05
N SER A 202 -23.30 11.69 14.70
CA SER A 202 -22.21 11.73 15.69
C SER A 202 -22.36 12.92 16.64
N SER A 203 -21.85 12.75 17.86
CA SER A 203 -21.90 13.80 18.91
C SER A 203 -21.18 15.06 18.46
N SER A 204 -19.99 14.91 17.87
CA SER A 204 -19.13 16.02 17.43
C SER A 204 -19.79 16.87 16.35
N VAL A 205 -20.42 16.25 15.32
CA VAL A 205 -21.10 16.98 14.25
C VAL A 205 -22.39 17.64 14.75
N LYS A 206 -23.16 16.96 15.63
CA LYS A 206 -24.35 17.56 16.26
C LYS A 206 -24.04 18.76 17.15
N GLN A 207 -22.95 18.66 17.92
CA GLN A 207 -22.50 19.76 18.77
C GLN A 207 -22.08 20.97 17.94
N GLU A 208 -21.29 20.76 16.87
CA GLU A 208 -20.88 21.85 15.98
C GLU A 208 -22.06 22.51 15.27
N ILE A 209 -23.05 21.74 14.83
CA ILE A 209 -24.30 22.29 14.27
C ILE A 209 -25.03 23.17 15.28
N LYS A 210 -25.12 22.75 16.54
CA LYS A 210 -25.75 23.54 17.61
C LYS A 210 -25.00 24.83 17.89
N LEU A 211 -23.66 24.76 18.00
CA LEU A 211 -22.79 25.91 18.24
C LEU A 211 -22.91 26.94 17.11
N SER A 212 -22.85 26.48 15.86
CA SER A 212 -22.95 27.34 14.67
C SER A 212 -24.36 27.91 14.43
N SER A 213 -25.39 27.38 15.10
CA SER A 213 -26.77 27.83 14.94
C SER A 213 -27.23 28.88 15.94
N ASN A 214 -26.41 29.17 16.97
CA ASN A 214 -26.71 30.14 18.03
C ASN A 214 -28.16 30.01 18.58
N GLY A 215 -28.66 28.78 18.69
CA GLY A 215 -30.01 28.50 19.21
C GLY A 215 -31.17 28.70 18.24
N SER A 216 -30.94 29.18 17.03
CA SER A 216 -31.97 29.38 16.00
C SER A 216 -32.28 28.08 15.26
N LYS A 217 -33.53 27.58 15.34
CA LYS A 217 -34.00 26.38 14.59
C LYS A 217 -33.82 26.51 13.07
N LYS A 218 -33.98 27.70 12.50
CA LYS A 218 -33.82 27.95 11.06
C LYS A 218 -32.34 27.80 10.66
N LEU A 219 -31.42 28.35 11.45
CA LEU A 219 -29.97 28.22 11.22
C LEU A 219 -29.53 26.77 11.43
N GLU A 220 -30.02 26.09 12.46
CA GLU A 220 -29.74 24.67 12.72
C GLU A 220 -30.11 23.78 11.53
N ASN A 221 -31.29 23.99 10.92
CA ASN A 221 -31.70 23.27 9.74
C ASN A 221 -30.80 23.56 8.52
N ASN A 222 -30.32 24.79 8.37
CA ASN A 222 -29.39 25.16 7.33
C ASN A 222 -28.01 24.48 7.53
N GLU A 223 -27.47 24.47 8.77
CA GLU A 223 -26.23 23.79 9.09
C GLU A 223 -26.33 22.27 8.93
N LYS A 224 -27.47 21.65 9.27
CA LYS A 224 -27.73 20.22 8.94
C LYS A 224 -27.69 19.95 7.44
N LYS A 225 -28.29 20.82 6.62
CA LYS A 225 -28.23 20.71 5.15
C LYS A 225 -26.80 20.89 4.63
N LYS A 226 -26.00 21.80 5.21
CA LYS A 226 -24.58 21.99 4.84
C LYS A 226 -23.76 20.74 5.24
N ALA A 227 -23.92 20.21 6.44
CA ALA A 227 -23.26 19.00 6.90
C ALA A 227 -23.58 17.81 5.97
N TYR A 228 -24.83 17.64 5.57
CA TYR A 228 -25.23 16.62 4.60
C TYR A 228 -24.54 16.81 3.23
N LYS A 229 -24.46 18.04 2.71
CA LYS A 229 -23.75 18.35 1.47
C LYS A 229 -22.25 18.03 1.58
N TYR A 230 -21.63 18.35 2.73
CA TYR A 230 -20.23 18.00 2.99
C TYR A 230 -20.01 16.48 3.05
N ALA A 231 -20.87 15.74 3.72
CA ALA A 231 -20.77 14.29 3.75
C ALA A 231 -20.95 13.66 2.35
N LEU A 232 -21.87 14.20 1.51
CA LEU A 232 -21.98 13.80 0.10
C LEU A 232 -20.75 14.14 -0.74
N GLU A 233 -20.11 15.29 -0.46
CA GLU A 233 -18.87 15.73 -1.12
C GLU A 233 -17.71 14.79 -0.77
N ILE A 234 -17.62 14.35 0.48
CA ILE A 234 -16.51 13.57 1.01
C ILE A 234 -16.67 12.08 0.64
N CYS A 235 -17.78 11.43 1.01
CA CYS A 235 -17.91 9.97 1.00
C CYS A 235 -17.71 9.33 -0.39
N SER A 236 -17.01 8.20 -0.40
CA SER A 236 -16.92 7.29 -1.54
C SER A 236 -18.26 6.57 -1.81
N ASP A 237 -18.31 5.86 -2.92
CA ASP A 237 -19.52 5.10 -3.34
C ASP A 237 -19.07 3.85 -4.12
N ILE A 238 -18.40 2.93 -3.43
CA ILE A 238 -17.77 1.75 -4.06
C ILE A 238 -18.81 0.94 -4.83
N SER A 239 -18.47 0.60 -6.07
CA SER A 239 -19.30 -0.20 -6.96
C SER A 239 -18.49 -1.36 -7.54
N TYR A 240 -18.80 -2.59 -7.14
CA TYR A 240 -18.09 -3.77 -7.59
C TYR A 240 -18.16 -4.05 -9.09
N PRO A 241 -19.28 -3.79 -9.80
CA PRO A 241 -19.29 -3.85 -11.26
C PRO A 241 -18.27 -2.92 -11.92
N VAL A 242 -18.08 -1.71 -11.34
CA VAL A 242 -17.08 -0.76 -11.83
C VAL A 242 -15.66 -1.24 -11.50
N ILE A 243 -15.44 -1.81 -10.31
CA ILE A 243 -14.14 -2.41 -9.94
C ILE A 243 -13.78 -3.57 -10.87
N TYR A 244 -14.75 -4.44 -11.21
CA TYR A 244 -14.53 -5.52 -12.17
C TYR A 244 -14.14 -4.99 -13.56
N LEU A 245 -14.78 -3.91 -14.01
CA LEU A 245 -14.41 -3.26 -15.27
C LEU A 245 -13.02 -2.67 -15.21
N TYR A 246 -12.64 -2.06 -14.06
CA TYR A 246 -11.27 -1.59 -13.83
C TYR A 246 -10.26 -2.74 -13.88
N ASP A 247 -10.54 -3.88 -13.22
CA ASP A 247 -9.67 -5.05 -13.27
C ASP A 247 -9.37 -5.46 -14.71
N LYS A 248 -10.38 -5.58 -15.56
CA LYS A 248 -10.20 -5.95 -16.98
C LYS A 248 -9.41 -4.90 -17.75
N ALA A 249 -9.74 -3.62 -17.57
CA ALA A 249 -9.06 -2.53 -18.25
C ALA A 249 -7.60 -2.39 -17.79
N LEU A 250 -7.33 -2.51 -16.49
CA LEU A 250 -5.98 -2.41 -15.92
C LEU A 250 -5.13 -3.64 -16.26
N ASN A 251 -5.71 -4.85 -16.24
CA ASN A 251 -5.02 -6.05 -16.67
C ASN A 251 -4.56 -5.93 -18.14
N TRP A 252 -5.44 -5.45 -19.01
CA TRP A 252 -5.07 -5.16 -20.41
C TRP A 252 -3.98 -4.08 -20.48
N PHE A 253 -4.09 -3.01 -19.71
CA PHE A 253 -3.13 -1.91 -19.69
C PHE A 253 -1.73 -2.36 -19.24
N TRP A 254 -1.63 -3.06 -18.10
CA TRP A 254 -0.35 -3.54 -17.57
C TRP A 254 0.34 -4.55 -18.51
N ASN A 255 -0.42 -5.42 -19.16
CA ASN A 255 0.14 -6.44 -20.06
C ASN A 255 0.38 -5.94 -21.49
N SER A 256 -0.22 -4.80 -21.90
CA SER A 256 -0.05 -4.28 -23.27
C SER A 256 0.94 -3.12 -23.35
N ARG A 257 1.14 -2.37 -22.27
CA ARG A 257 1.98 -1.15 -22.25
C ARG A 257 3.22 -1.30 -21.37
N TYR A 258 3.08 -2.05 -20.31
CA TYR A 258 4.18 -2.47 -19.46
C TYR A 258 4.50 -3.94 -19.72
N ASP A 259 5.69 -4.38 -19.33
CA ASP A 259 6.03 -5.80 -19.24
C ASP A 259 5.40 -6.46 -18.00
N GLY A 260 4.49 -5.77 -17.36
CA GLY A 260 3.80 -6.15 -16.14
C GLY A 260 3.98 -5.15 -15.00
N LEU A 261 3.21 -5.37 -13.95
CA LEU A 261 3.33 -4.72 -12.67
C LEU A 261 3.85 -5.76 -11.67
N GLU A 262 5.03 -5.53 -11.12
CA GLU A 262 5.66 -6.44 -10.16
C GLU A 262 5.44 -5.93 -8.74
N ILE A 263 4.86 -6.77 -7.88
CA ILE A 263 4.62 -6.45 -6.48
C ILE A 263 5.54 -7.26 -5.57
N LEU A 264 6.17 -6.59 -4.61
CA LEU A 264 7.15 -7.17 -3.70
C LEU A 264 6.72 -6.96 -2.23
N GLY A 265 6.76 -8.02 -1.43
CA GLY A 265 6.45 -7.98 0.00
C GLY A 265 4.95 -8.02 0.34
N ILE A 266 4.09 -8.41 -0.59
CA ILE A 266 2.63 -8.49 -0.38
C ILE A 266 2.23 -9.66 0.53
N GLU A 267 3.05 -10.71 0.60
CA GLU A 267 2.77 -11.93 1.37
C GLU A 267 2.53 -11.62 2.86
N LYS A 268 3.30 -10.66 3.40
CA LYS A 268 3.20 -10.22 4.80
C LYS A 268 1.93 -9.39 5.08
N ILE A 269 1.31 -8.83 4.04
CA ILE A 269 0.18 -7.91 4.21
C ILE A 269 -1.10 -8.65 4.59
N ASN A 270 -1.28 -9.89 4.14
CA ASN A 270 -2.44 -10.71 4.49
C ASN A 270 -2.58 -10.86 6.00
N ASP A 271 -1.50 -11.21 6.71
CA ASP A 271 -1.50 -11.39 8.15
C ASP A 271 -1.77 -10.07 8.89
N LEU A 272 -1.14 -8.99 8.42
CA LEU A 272 -1.33 -7.65 9.00
C LEU A 272 -2.78 -7.16 8.83
N ALA A 273 -3.42 -7.45 7.69
CA ALA A 273 -4.78 -6.99 7.38
C ALA A 273 -5.85 -7.62 8.29
N VAL A 274 -5.62 -8.83 8.79
CA VAL A 274 -6.55 -9.52 9.69
C VAL A 274 -6.69 -8.80 11.04
N GLU A 275 -5.58 -8.30 11.57
CA GLU A 275 -5.51 -7.77 12.94
C GLU A 275 -5.53 -6.25 13.02
N ASN A 276 -5.14 -5.56 11.96
CA ASN A 276 -4.94 -4.12 11.98
C ASN A 276 -5.79 -3.40 10.93
N SER A 277 -6.03 -2.12 11.14
CA SER A 277 -6.47 -1.20 10.10
C SER A 277 -5.24 -0.70 9.34
N LEU A 278 -5.16 -1.02 8.05
CA LEU A 278 -3.99 -0.70 7.24
C LEU A 278 -4.12 0.67 6.58
N ILE A 279 -3.05 1.43 6.63
CA ILE A 279 -2.93 2.72 5.96
C ILE A 279 -1.79 2.63 4.95
N TYR A 280 -2.14 2.54 3.69
CA TYR A 280 -1.20 2.52 2.57
C TYR A 280 -0.68 3.92 2.29
N THR A 281 0.63 4.08 2.30
CA THR A 281 1.31 5.37 2.07
C THR A 281 2.33 5.25 0.93
N PRO A 282 1.85 5.19 -0.32
CA PRO A 282 2.72 5.10 -1.48
C PRO A 282 3.43 6.42 -1.80
N SER A 283 4.62 6.33 -2.41
CA SER A 283 5.24 7.45 -3.11
C SER A 283 4.41 7.86 -4.32
N HIS A 284 4.42 9.15 -4.70
CA HIS A 284 3.56 9.66 -5.76
C HIS A 284 4.35 10.13 -6.98
N ARG A 285 4.45 9.29 -8.01
CA ARG A 285 5.23 9.51 -9.23
C ARG A 285 4.38 9.70 -10.49
N SER A 286 3.21 9.06 -10.53
CA SER A 286 2.33 9.04 -11.70
C SER A 286 0.85 9.14 -11.31
N HIS A 287 -0.02 9.55 -12.23
CA HIS A 287 -1.48 9.51 -12.04
C HIS A 287 -2.05 8.09 -11.94
N ILE A 288 -1.28 7.07 -12.32
CA ILE A 288 -1.73 5.67 -12.26
C ILE A 288 -1.34 4.97 -10.96
N ASP A 289 -0.62 5.63 -10.04
CA ASP A 289 -0.12 5.00 -8.80
C ASP A 289 -1.25 4.39 -7.96
N TYR A 290 -2.34 5.14 -7.74
CA TYR A 290 -3.50 4.66 -6.97
C TYR A 290 -4.24 3.50 -7.67
N LEU A 291 -4.21 3.45 -9.02
CA LEU A 291 -4.76 2.35 -9.79
C LEU A 291 -3.87 1.12 -9.71
N ALA A 292 -2.54 1.30 -9.71
CA ALA A 292 -1.58 0.22 -9.59
C ALA A 292 -1.72 -0.52 -8.26
N LEU A 293 -1.74 0.22 -7.14
CA LEU A 293 -1.90 -0.38 -5.82
C LEU A 293 -3.27 -1.06 -5.67
N SER A 294 -4.34 -0.38 -6.05
CA SER A 294 -5.70 -0.96 -6.00
C SER A 294 -5.82 -2.22 -6.86
N TYR A 295 -5.23 -2.25 -8.06
CA TYR A 295 -5.20 -3.42 -8.94
C TYR A 295 -4.51 -4.60 -8.28
N GLU A 296 -3.32 -4.39 -7.72
CA GLU A 296 -2.55 -5.45 -7.07
C GLU A 296 -3.21 -5.97 -5.79
N LEU A 297 -3.78 -5.11 -4.96
CA LEU A 297 -4.54 -5.54 -3.79
C LEU A 297 -5.76 -6.39 -4.19
N TYR A 298 -6.46 -5.98 -5.25
CA TYR A 298 -7.61 -6.71 -5.76
C TYR A 298 -7.24 -8.08 -6.33
N THR A 299 -6.18 -8.17 -7.14
CA THR A 299 -5.71 -9.44 -7.73
C THR A 299 -5.18 -10.41 -6.69
N ASN A 300 -4.67 -9.89 -5.57
CA ASN A 300 -4.19 -10.69 -4.44
C ASN A 300 -5.27 -10.92 -3.35
N ASN A 301 -6.54 -10.73 -3.68
CA ASN A 301 -7.68 -10.98 -2.78
C ASN A 301 -7.61 -10.15 -1.47
N LEU A 302 -7.05 -8.94 -1.52
CA LEU A 302 -7.03 -8.00 -0.42
C LEU A 302 -8.13 -6.95 -0.57
N MET A 303 -8.57 -6.39 0.56
CA MET A 303 -9.55 -5.32 0.59
C MET A 303 -9.03 -4.07 -0.13
N LEU A 304 -9.84 -3.53 -1.04
CA LEU A 304 -9.55 -2.25 -1.68
C LEU A 304 -9.56 -1.11 -0.65
N PRO A 305 -8.55 -0.24 -0.65
CA PRO A 305 -8.50 0.89 0.25
C PRO A 305 -9.52 1.98 -0.13
N GLN A 306 -9.88 2.78 0.87
CA GLN A 306 -10.51 4.06 0.66
C GLN A 306 -9.44 5.09 0.30
N ILE A 307 -9.46 5.64 -0.91
CA ILE A 307 -8.38 6.46 -1.47
C ILE A 307 -8.67 7.94 -1.20
N VAL A 308 -7.74 8.63 -0.54
CA VAL A 308 -7.81 10.07 -0.33
C VAL A 308 -7.49 10.80 -1.62
N ALA A 309 -8.47 11.49 -2.20
CA ALA A 309 -8.32 12.25 -3.42
C ALA A 309 -8.55 13.76 -3.20
N GLY A 310 -7.85 14.60 -3.93
CA GLY A 310 -8.09 16.04 -3.90
C GLY A 310 -9.45 16.41 -4.51
N LYS A 311 -10.16 17.40 -3.90
CA LYS A 311 -11.45 17.89 -4.41
C LYS A 311 -11.41 18.33 -5.87
N ASN A 312 -10.26 18.76 -6.37
CA ASN A 312 -10.09 19.15 -7.79
C ASN A 312 -10.36 18.00 -8.78
N LEU A 313 -10.29 16.75 -8.35
CA LEU A 313 -10.63 15.57 -9.15
C LEU A 313 -12.12 15.21 -9.09
N ASN A 314 -12.90 15.89 -8.24
CA ASN A 314 -14.35 15.68 -8.12
C ASN A 314 -15.13 16.39 -9.23
N LEU A 315 -14.78 16.10 -10.47
CA LEU A 315 -15.49 16.58 -11.65
C LEU A 315 -16.75 15.71 -11.92
N PRO A 316 -17.79 16.24 -12.60
CA PRO A 316 -19.10 15.57 -12.71
C PRO A 316 -19.04 14.11 -13.16
N PHE A 317 -18.27 13.78 -14.17
CA PHE A 317 -18.14 12.39 -14.66
C PHE A 317 -16.98 11.64 -13.97
N LEU A 318 -15.78 12.24 -13.97
CA LEU A 318 -14.58 11.64 -13.37
C LEU A 318 -14.76 11.36 -11.88
N GLY A 319 -15.33 12.33 -11.13
CA GLY A 319 -15.56 12.18 -9.70
C GLY A 319 -16.47 10.99 -9.36
N ARG A 320 -17.48 10.69 -10.19
CA ARG A 320 -18.32 9.50 -10.02
C ARG A 320 -17.52 8.22 -10.23
N ILE A 321 -16.73 8.15 -11.31
CA ILE A 321 -15.88 7.00 -11.63
C ILE A 321 -14.90 6.73 -10.48
N LEU A 322 -14.18 7.77 -10.00
CA LEU A 322 -13.24 7.65 -8.90
C LEU A 322 -13.92 7.22 -7.59
N ARG A 323 -15.11 7.76 -7.27
CA ARG A 323 -15.89 7.33 -6.09
C ARG A 323 -16.26 5.86 -6.13
N ASN A 324 -16.66 5.38 -7.30
CA ASN A 324 -17.02 3.98 -7.50
C ASN A 324 -15.80 3.04 -7.36
N GLY A 325 -14.59 3.56 -7.58
CA GLY A 325 -13.34 2.87 -7.31
C GLY A 325 -12.81 3.00 -5.87
N GLY A 326 -13.54 3.67 -4.97
CA GLY A 326 -13.16 3.82 -3.57
C GLY A 326 -12.59 5.19 -3.19
N ALA A 327 -12.48 6.14 -4.12
CA ALA A 327 -11.99 7.47 -3.79
C ALA A 327 -12.99 8.28 -2.94
N PHE A 328 -12.49 8.94 -1.90
CA PHE A 328 -13.19 9.97 -1.17
C PHE A 328 -12.45 11.30 -1.25
N PHE A 329 -13.16 12.43 -1.18
CA PHE A 329 -12.58 13.70 -1.56
C PHE A 329 -12.28 14.60 -0.37
N MET A 330 -11.08 15.19 -0.39
CA MET A 330 -10.59 16.12 0.63
C MET A 330 -10.32 17.49 0.01
N ARG A 331 -10.68 18.55 0.70
CA ARG A 331 -10.29 19.91 0.35
C ARG A 331 -8.81 20.12 0.70
N ARG A 332 -8.09 20.92 -0.08
CA ARG A 332 -6.66 21.21 0.17
C ARG A 332 -6.43 21.96 1.48
N SER A 333 -7.39 22.74 1.90
CA SER A 333 -7.40 23.46 3.17
C SER A 333 -8.81 23.39 3.75
N PHE A 334 -8.92 23.15 5.02
CA PHE A 334 -10.20 23.17 5.72
C PHE A 334 -10.59 24.62 6.10
N GLY A 335 -9.62 25.54 6.15
CA GLY A 335 -9.85 26.95 6.50
C GLY A 335 -10.64 27.09 7.82
N PRO A 336 -11.40 28.16 7.98
CA PRO A 336 -12.21 28.41 9.18
C PRO A 336 -13.49 27.56 9.22
N ASN A 337 -13.66 26.60 8.29
CA ASN A 337 -14.89 25.79 8.20
C ASN A 337 -14.87 24.59 9.16
N ARG A 338 -15.14 24.86 10.45
CA ARG A 338 -15.17 23.86 11.52
C ARG A 338 -16.13 22.71 11.21
N LEU A 339 -17.31 22.98 10.68
CA LEU A 339 -18.30 21.96 10.36
C LEU A 339 -17.77 20.97 9.30
N TYR A 340 -17.07 21.44 8.27
CA TYR A 340 -16.44 20.57 7.28
C TYR A 340 -15.37 19.67 7.93
N SER A 341 -14.51 20.25 8.77
CA SER A 341 -13.47 19.51 9.49
C SER A 341 -14.06 18.41 10.38
N LYS A 342 -15.13 18.69 11.12
CA LYS A 342 -15.82 17.71 11.97
C LYS A 342 -16.45 16.58 11.14
N VAL A 343 -17.10 16.92 10.02
CA VAL A 343 -17.68 15.90 9.10
C VAL A 343 -16.60 15.02 8.50
N PHE A 344 -15.45 15.58 8.11
CA PHE A 344 -14.33 14.84 7.54
C PHE A 344 -13.68 13.93 8.60
N PHE A 345 -13.45 14.43 9.79
CA PHE A 345 -12.92 13.66 10.90
C PHE A 345 -13.80 12.45 11.25
N GLU A 346 -15.12 12.70 11.41
CA GLU A 346 -16.06 11.60 11.66
C GLU A 346 -16.14 10.60 10.52
N HIS A 347 -15.93 11.04 9.27
CA HIS A 347 -15.83 10.12 8.16
C HIS A 347 -14.63 9.17 8.33
N LEU A 348 -13.43 9.69 8.61
CA LEU A 348 -12.24 8.88 8.87
C LEU A 348 -12.46 7.94 10.06
N ARG A 349 -12.98 8.45 11.17
CA ARG A 349 -13.28 7.67 12.36
C ARG A 349 -14.22 6.51 12.06
N LYS A 350 -15.30 6.75 11.27
CA LYS A 350 -16.23 5.69 10.86
C LYS A 350 -15.59 4.67 9.91
N LEU A 351 -14.65 5.07 9.06
CA LEU A 351 -13.89 4.13 8.25
C LEU A 351 -13.06 3.21 9.14
N PHE A 352 -12.28 3.75 10.07
CA PHE A 352 -11.47 2.96 10.99
C PHE A 352 -12.30 2.04 11.88
N GLN A 353 -13.37 2.55 12.52
CA GLN A 353 -14.28 1.74 13.35
C GLN A 353 -14.88 0.54 12.59
N ARG A 354 -15.02 0.67 11.29
CA ARG A 354 -15.51 -0.39 10.41
C ARG A 354 -14.39 -1.28 9.85
N GLY A 355 -13.13 -0.98 10.15
CA GLY A 355 -11.97 -1.74 9.71
C GLY A 355 -11.59 -1.55 8.23
N TYR A 356 -11.89 -0.36 7.66
CA TYR A 356 -11.42 -0.03 6.32
C TYR A 356 -9.94 0.27 6.30
N SER A 357 -9.26 -0.17 5.24
CA SER A 357 -7.96 0.38 4.87
C SER A 357 -8.11 1.72 4.17
N ILE A 358 -7.11 2.58 4.34
CA ILE A 358 -7.05 3.90 3.72
C ILE A 358 -5.77 3.99 2.91
N GLU A 359 -5.83 4.62 1.75
CA GLU A 359 -4.68 4.98 0.93
C GLU A 359 -4.59 6.50 0.85
N PHE A 360 -3.42 7.05 1.12
CA PHE A 360 -3.12 8.45 0.86
C PHE A 360 -1.65 8.63 0.49
N PHE A 361 -1.38 9.66 -0.31
CA PHE A 361 -0.03 10.03 -0.69
C PHE A 361 0.52 11.04 0.32
N PRO A 362 1.54 10.67 1.12
CA PRO A 362 2.07 11.56 2.15
C PRO A 362 2.64 12.85 1.59
N GLU A 363 3.11 12.84 0.35
CA GLU A 363 3.63 13.99 -0.39
C GLU A 363 2.56 15.04 -0.71
N GLY A 364 1.28 14.67 -0.70
CA GLY A 364 0.16 15.57 -1.05
C GLY A 364 0.13 16.01 -2.52
N GLY A 365 1.00 15.47 -3.36
CA GLY A 365 1.07 15.72 -4.79
C GLY A 365 2.18 14.92 -5.45
N ARG A 366 2.14 14.80 -6.78
CA ARG A 366 3.17 14.06 -7.53
C ARG A 366 4.50 14.80 -7.53
N THR A 367 5.59 14.08 -7.32
CA THR A 367 6.93 14.61 -7.56
C THR A 367 7.13 14.87 -9.07
N ARG A 368 7.82 15.94 -9.38
CA ARG A 368 8.22 16.28 -10.76
C ARG A 368 9.71 16.14 -10.98
N THR A 369 10.45 16.19 -9.90
CA THR A 369 11.90 16.03 -9.92
C THR A 369 12.35 14.58 -9.77
N GLY A 370 11.45 13.67 -9.35
CA GLY A 370 11.78 12.29 -9.00
C GLY A 370 12.23 12.09 -7.55
N ARG A 371 12.54 13.17 -6.80
CA ARG A 371 12.79 13.11 -5.35
C ARG A 371 11.48 12.99 -4.59
N LEU A 372 11.50 12.37 -3.43
CA LEU A 372 10.37 12.43 -2.51
C LEU A 372 10.14 13.86 -2.01
N LEU A 373 8.89 14.27 -1.92
CA LEU A 373 8.52 15.59 -1.40
C LEU A 373 8.36 15.53 0.13
N THR A 374 8.48 16.68 0.77
CA THR A 374 8.21 16.82 2.21
C THR A 374 6.77 16.38 2.52
N PRO A 375 6.57 15.49 3.52
CA PRO A 375 5.24 14.99 3.84
C PRO A 375 4.32 16.09 4.35
N ARG A 376 3.04 16.02 3.94
CA ARG A 376 2.00 16.96 4.37
C ARG A 376 1.36 16.49 5.67
N PRO A 377 1.37 17.29 6.75
CA PRO A 377 0.93 16.85 8.08
C PRO A 377 -0.59 16.64 8.20
N GLY A 378 -1.41 17.32 7.38
CA GLY A 378 -2.85 17.41 7.57
C GLY A 378 -3.60 16.09 7.72
N ILE A 379 -3.40 15.13 6.78
CA ILE A 379 -4.06 13.82 6.86
C ILE A 379 -3.46 12.94 7.95
N ILE A 380 -2.14 13.02 8.18
CA ILE A 380 -1.44 12.26 9.22
C ILE A 380 -1.97 12.66 10.60
N SER A 381 -2.06 13.96 10.88
CA SER A 381 -2.59 14.46 12.15
C SER A 381 -4.05 14.04 12.37
N MET A 382 -4.88 14.05 11.31
CA MET A 382 -6.26 13.58 11.42
C MET A 382 -6.38 12.08 11.69
N ILE A 383 -5.49 11.27 11.13
CA ILE A 383 -5.42 9.84 11.39
C ILE A 383 -5.03 9.60 12.85
N ILE A 384 -4.01 10.30 13.36
CA ILE A 384 -3.58 10.18 14.76
C ILE A 384 -4.73 10.57 15.71
N LYS A 385 -5.40 11.71 15.47
CA LYS A 385 -6.57 12.14 16.24
C LYS A 385 -7.70 11.10 16.21
N SER A 386 -7.96 10.50 15.04
CA SER A 386 -9.00 9.48 14.91
C SER A 386 -8.65 8.19 15.64
N PHE A 387 -7.36 7.86 15.73
CA PHE A 387 -6.85 6.68 16.43
C PHE A 387 -6.96 6.83 17.95
N GLN A 388 -6.76 8.03 18.49
CA GLN A 388 -6.83 8.30 19.92
C GLN A 388 -8.16 7.89 20.57
N ASP A 389 -9.25 7.97 19.79
CA ASP A 389 -10.62 7.61 20.22
C ASP A 389 -10.98 6.12 19.94
N MET A 390 -10.00 5.28 19.59
CA MET A 390 -10.26 3.89 19.18
C MET A 390 -9.74 2.88 20.21
N ASP A 391 -10.66 2.14 20.82
CA ASP A 391 -10.33 1.14 21.86
C ASP A 391 -9.97 -0.25 21.33
N GLU A 392 -10.34 -0.59 20.09
CA GLU A 392 -10.43 -2.01 19.69
C GLU A 392 -9.47 -2.46 18.57
N ARG A 393 -8.89 -1.56 17.77
CA ARG A 393 -8.13 -1.97 16.58
C ARG A 393 -6.89 -1.12 16.38
N ASN A 394 -5.74 -1.79 16.28
CA ASN A 394 -4.49 -1.11 16.00
C ASN A 394 -4.42 -0.62 14.54
N VAL A 395 -3.63 0.42 14.32
CA VAL A 395 -3.40 1.05 13.01
C VAL A 395 -1.94 0.89 12.62
N LYS A 396 -1.71 0.40 11.39
CA LYS A 396 -0.37 0.27 10.83
C LYS A 396 -0.25 1.05 9.53
N PHE A 397 0.76 1.91 9.44
CA PHE A 397 1.16 2.53 8.18
C PHE A 397 2.02 1.57 7.38
N LEU A 398 1.71 1.46 6.10
CA LEU A 398 2.45 0.65 5.13
C LEU A 398 3.07 1.57 4.08
N PRO A 399 4.32 1.98 4.26
CA PRO A 399 5.07 2.72 3.26
C PRO A 399 5.27 1.88 2.01
N ILE A 400 5.07 2.46 0.81
CA ILE A 400 5.19 1.74 -0.45
C ILE A 400 6.03 2.56 -1.42
N SER A 401 7.10 1.97 -1.93
CA SER A 401 7.87 2.56 -3.02
C SER A 401 7.29 2.15 -4.37
N ILE A 402 6.94 3.12 -5.20
CA ILE A 402 6.49 2.90 -6.57
C ILE A 402 7.59 3.37 -7.51
N ASN A 403 8.06 2.50 -8.39
CA ASN A 403 9.13 2.78 -9.33
C ASN A 403 8.73 2.34 -10.75
N TYR A 404 9.06 3.14 -11.74
CA TYR A 404 8.77 2.89 -13.15
C TYR A 404 10.05 2.89 -13.98
N GLU A 405 10.15 1.98 -14.94
CA GLU A 405 11.16 2.10 -16.00
C GLU A 405 10.87 3.34 -16.86
N LYS A 406 9.61 3.60 -17.16
CA LYS A 406 9.17 4.82 -17.83
C LYS A 406 7.81 5.26 -17.31
N VAL A 407 7.74 6.51 -16.82
CA VAL A 407 6.47 7.11 -16.38
C VAL A 407 5.61 7.49 -17.59
N LEU A 408 4.30 7.34 -17.45
CA LEU A 408 3.34 7.65 -18.51
C LEU A 408 3.39 9.13 -18.90
N GLU A 409 3.54 10.03 -17.93
CA GLU A 409 3.48 11.47 -18.09
C GLU A 409 4.81 12.17 -18.40
N GLY A 410 5.84 11.45 -18.81
CA GLY A 410 7.20 11.99 -19.00
C GLY A 410 7.25 13.26 -19.87
N LYS A 411 6.45 13.33 -20.95
CA LYS A 411 6.36 14.53 -21.80
C LYS A 411 5.68 15.72 -21.11
N SER A 412 4.72 15.48 -20.23
CA SER A 412 4.04 16.51 -19.45
C SER A 412 4.97 17.10 -18.39
N HIS A 413 5.73 16.26 -17.71
CA HIS A 413 6.75 16.68 -16.74
C HIS A 413 7.77 17.63 -17.38
N LEU A 414 8.23 17.34 -18.60
CA LEU A 414 9.16 18.19 -19.34
C LEU A 414 8.60 19.59 -19.66
N LYS A 415 7.32 19.70 -19.99
CA LYS A 415 6.67 20.99 -20.29
C LYS A 415 6.53 21.85 -19.04
N GLU A 416 6.17 21.23 -17.92
CA GLU A 416 6.00 21.91 -16.64
C GLU A 416 7.33 22.34 -16.03
N SER A 417 8.40 21.53 -16.13
CA SER A 417 9.75 21.91 -15.65
C SER A 417 10.36 23.11 -16.41
N ARG A 418 9.88 23.40 -17.62
CA ARG A 418 10.27 24.56 -18.43
C ARG A 418 9.46 25.83 -18.15
N GLY A 419 8.73 25.87 -17.03
CA GLY A 419 7.98 27.06 -16.62
C GLY A 419 6.66 27.29 -17.36
N GLN A 420 6.17 26.36 -18.18
CA GLN A 420 4.84 26.48 -18.75
C GLN A 420 3.77 26.38 -17.67
N LYS A 421 2.84 27.34 -17.64
CA LYS A 421 1.74 27.42 -16.67
C LYS A 421 1.03 26.07 -16.60
N LYS A 422 0.86 25.59 -15.37
CA LYS A 422 0.11 24.39 -15.03
C LYS A 422 -1.26 24.42 -15.72
N LYS A 423 -1.49 23.60 -16.73
CA LYS A 423 -2.84 23.39 -17.26
C LYS A 423 -3.68 22.83 -16.14
N LYS A 424 -4.86 23.43 -15.88
CA LYS A 424 -5.84 22.86 -14.95
C LYS A 424 -6.04 21.40 -15.34
N GLU A 425 -5.97 20.51 -14.35
CA GLU A 425 -6.24 19.08 -14.51
C GLU A 425 -7.69 18.91 -15.01
N ASN A 426 -7.88 18.96 -16.32
CA ASN A 426 -9.15 18.69 -16.99
C ASN A 426 -9.14 17.24 -17.48
N LEU A 427 -10.32 16.65 -17.65
CA LEU A 427 -10.49 15.33 -18.28
C LEU A 427 -9.68 15.19 -19.57
N SER A 428 -9.63 16.24 -20.40
CA SER A 428 -8.85 16.25 -21.64
C SER A 428 -7.35 16.13 -21.43
N SER A 429 -6.78 16.61 -20.31
CA SER A 429 -5.36 16.45 -20.01
C SER A 429 -5.01 15.03 -19.53
N ILE A 430 -5.92 14.38 -18.81
CA ILE A 430 -5.79 12.96 -18.43
C ILE A 430 -5.96 12.09 -19.68
N PHE A 431 -6.96 12.35 -20.52
CA PHE A 431 -7.18 11.61 -21.76
C PHE A 431 -6.12 11.89 -22.85
N SER A 432 -5.55 13.08 -22.94
CA SER A 432 -4.44 13.36 -23.87
C SER A 432 -3.14 12.68 -23.44
N THR A 433 -2.93 12.47 -22.15
CA THR A 433 -1.86 11.61 -21.66
C THR A 433 -2.09 10.15 -22.05
N ILE A 434 -3.36 9.73 -22.09
CA ILE A 434 -3.80 8.43 -22.58
C ILE A 434 -3.57 8.27 -24.12
N SER A 435 -3.56 9.34 -24.89
CA SER A 435 -3.33 9.25 -26.35
C SER A 435 -1.91 8.81 -26.74
N ASP A 436 -0.93 8.93 -25.85
CA ASP A 436 0.42 8.37 -26.01
C ASP A 436 0.52 6.85 -25.74
N PHE A 437 -0.61 6.16 -25.67
CA PHE A 437 -0.75 4.71 -25.41
C PHE A 437 0.02 3.78 -26.37
N ARG A 438 0.69 4.31 -27.37
CA ARG A 438 1.49 3.49 -28.32
C ARG A 438 2.93 3.24 -27.88
N SER A 439 3.40 3.86 -26.79
CA SER A 439 4.78 3.69 -26.33
C SER A 439 4.94 2.53 -25.36
N TYR A 440 6.00 1.74 -25.55
CA TYR A 440 6.46 0.74 -24.58
C TYR A 440 7.03 1.44 -23.34
N LEU A 441 6.66 0.98 -22.14
CA LEU A 441 6.96 1.63 -20.87
C LEU A 441 7.87 0.80 -19.94
N GLY A 442 8.16 -0.47 -20.28
CA GLY A 442 8.98 -1.37 -19.48
C GLY A 442 8.22 -1.90 -18.26
N ASN A 443 8.92 -2.20 -17.16
CA ASN A 443 8.29 -2.69 -15.94
C ASN A 443 7.86 -1.54 -15.01
N ALA A 444 6.83 -1.80 -14.22
CA ALA A 444 6.45 -1.00 -13.05
C ALA A 444 6.59 -1.88 -11.79
N TYR A 445 7.00 -1.27 -10.68
CA TYR A 445 7.29 -1.96 -9.44
C TYR A 445 6.57 -1.31 -8.27
N LEU A 446 5.92 -2.12 -7.44
CA LEU A 446 5.41 -1.75 -6.13
C LEU A 446 6.15 -2.56 -5.08
N GLN A 447 6.82 -1.92 -4.14
CA GLN A 447 7.46 -2.61 -3.03
C GLN A 447 6.98 -2.08 -1.70
N PHE A 448 6.47 -2.99 -0.86
CA PHE A 448 6.10 -2.69 0.51
C PHE A 448 7.35 -2.53 1.37
N GLY A 449 7.41 -1.41 2.09
CA GLY A 449 8.42 -1.13 3.11
C GLY A 449 8.06 -1.71 4.48
N GLU A 450 8.89 -1.41 5.47
CA GLU A 450 8.67 -1.82 6.85
C GLU A 450 7.41 -1.16 7.41
N PRO A 451 6.45 -1.92 7.95
CA PRO A 451 5.26 -1.38 8.59
C PRO A 451 5.60 -0.52 9.81
N ILE A 452 4.84 0.55 10.02
CA ILE A 452 4.96 1.40 11.20
C ILE A 452 3.70 1.19 12.06
N ASP A 453 3.88 0.61 13.24
CA ASP A 453 2.81 0.45 14.22
C ASP A 453 2.55 1.79 14.90
N LEU A 454 1.34 2.34 14.73
CA LEU A 454 1.02 3.68 15.22
C LEU A 454 1.04 3.74 16.75
N LYS A 455 0.52 2.73 17.43
CA LYS A 455 0.51 2.70 18.90
C LYS A 455 1.94 2.73 19.46
N SER A 456 2.78 1.79 19.01
CA SER A 456 4.18 1.72 19.43
C SER A 456 4.96 2.99 19.10
N PHE A 457 4.64 3.62 17.96
CA PHE A 457 5.26 4.89 17.57
C PHE A 457 4.86 6.02 18.51
N LEU A 458 3.58 6.11 18.88
CA LEU A 458 3.07 7.13 19.81
C LEU A 458 3.59 6.89 21.23
N ASP A 459 3.61 5.65 21.72
CA ASP A 459 4.15 5.28 23.03
C ASP A 459 5.61 5.72 23.18
N LYS A 460 6.39 5.67 22.09
CA LYS A 460 7.80 6.09 22.06
C LYS A 460 7.98 7.61 21.99
N HIS A 461 7.18 8.32 21.19
CA HIS A 461 7.42 9.72 20.83
C HIS A 461 6.48 10.72 21.51
N ALA A 462 5.41 10.24 22.12
CA ALA A 462 4.44 11.03 22.89
C ALA A 462 3.85 10.19 24.04
N PRO A 463 4.61 9.84 25.09
CA PRO A 463 4.20 8.85 26.11
C PRO A 463 2.86 9.12 26.79
N ASN A 464 2.41 10.38 26.82
CA ASN A 464 1.15 10.79 27.42
C ASN A 464 -0.02 10.90 26.43
N TRP A 465 0.14 10.44 25.18
CA TRP A 465 -0.86 10.61 24.11
C TRP A 465 -2.26 10.09 24.47
N GLN A 466 -2.36 9.08 25.33
CA GLN A 466 -3.65 8.53 25.79
C GLN A 466 -4.33 9.38 26.85
N LYS A 467 -3.54 10.12 27.66
CA LYS A 467 -4.04 10.96 28.74
C LYS A 467 -4.39 12.36 28.26
N ASP A 468 -3.56 12.90 27.38
CA ASP A 468 -3.71 14.25 26.82
C ASP A 468 -4.63 14.19 25.59
N LEU A 469 -5.94 14.04 25.84
CA LEU A 469 -6.94 14.00 24.79
C LEU A 469 -6.97 15.35 24.05
N ILE A 470 -6.89 15.28 22.73
CA ILE A 470 -6.92 16.47 21.88
C ILE A 470 -8.37 16.92 21.70
N ASP A 471 -8.71 18.09 22.23
CA ASP A 471 -10.01 18.70 21.95
C ASP A 471 -10.04 19.19 20.50
N LEU A 472 -10.99 18.64 19.74
CA LEU A 472 -11.22 19.02 18.34
C LEU A 472 -11.87 20.40 18.20
N SER A 473 -12.32 21.02 19.29
CA SER A 473 -12.99 22.32 19.29
C SER A 473 -12.03 23.51 19.36
N GLU A 474 -10.79 23.29 19.79
CA GLU A 474 -9.80 24.37 19.97
C GLU A 474 -8.72 24.35 18.88
N ASP A 475 -8.30 25.53 18.44
CA ASP A 475 -7.11 25.77 17.58
C ASP A 475 -5.78 25.56 18.36
N THR A 476 -5.81 24.77 19.44
CA THR A 476 -4.70 24.49 20.37
C THR A 476 -3.64 23.54 19.79
N ASP A 477 -3.78 23.11 18.55
CA ASP A 477 -2.86 22.19 17.87
C ASP A 477 -1.39 22.63 17.89
N LYS A 478 -1.11 23.92 18.02
CA LYS A 478 0.26 24.48 17.97
C LYS A 478 1.11 24.21 19.21
N LYS A 479 0.52 23.83 20.34
CA LYS A 479 1.23 23.49 21.58
C LYS A 479 1.04 22.04 22.02
N SER A 480 0.36 21.22 21.21
CA SER A 480 0.08 19.84 21.55
C SER A 480 1.20 18.91 21.09
N TRP A 481 1.40 17.81 21.80
CA TRP A 481 2.29 16.72 21.38
C TRP A 481 2.06 16.27 19.92
N LEU A 482 0.83 16.45 19.40
CA LEU A 482 0.47 16.12 18.03
C LEU A 482 1.27 16.91 17.01
N PHE A 483 1.55 18.19 17.29
CA PHE A 483 2.34 19.04 16.40
C PHE A 483 3.79 18.55 16.26
N GLU A 484 4.35 17.99 17.33
CA GLU A 484 5.70 17.43 17.33
C GLU A 484 5.76 16.05 16.68
N VAL A 485 4.81 15.18 17.01
CA VAL A 485 4.79 13.77 16.55
C VAL A 485 4.41 13.62 15.07
N THR A 486 3.53 14.47 14.55
CA THR A 486 3.07 14.37 13.16
C THR A 486 4.20 14.47 12.14
N PRO A 487 5.13 15.44 12.20
CA PRO A 487 6.29 15.51 11.32
C PRO A 487 7.24 14.31 11.47
N LEU A 488 7.42 13.82 12.71
CA LEU A 488 8.26 12.65 12.97
C LEU A 488 7.69 11.41 12.29
N LEU A 489 6.39 11.17 12.39
CA LEU A 489 5.72 10.06 11.71
C LEU A 489 5.79 10.23 10.18
N GLY A 490 5.55 11.43 9.68
CA GLY A 490 5.69 11.75 8.27
C GLY A 490 7.09 11.43 7.75
N ASN A 491 8.13 11.88 8.43
CA ASN A 491 9.53 11.59 8.06
C ASN A 491 9.85 10.09 8.13
N LYS A 492 9.34 9.37 9.13
CA LYS A 492 9.52 7.90 9.24
C LYS A 492 8.86 7.18 8.06
N ILE A 493 7.65 7.60 7.63
CA ILE A 493 6.99 7.08 6.43
C ILE A 493 7.87 7.28 5.20
N MET A 494 8.37 8.52 4.97
CA MET A 494 9.20 8.83 3.80
C MET A 494 10.51 8.05 3.81
N THR A 495 11.14 7.90 4.96
CA THR A 495 12.35 7.08 5.14
C THR A 495 12.10 5.61 4.80
N ASN A 496 10.98 5.04 5.24
CA ASN A 496 10.64 3.65 4.94
C ASN A 496 10.23 3.44 3.47
N ILE A 497 9.69 4.46 2.79
CA ILE A 497 9.52 4.45 1.32
C ILE A 497 10.86 4.35 0.62
N ASN A 498 11.86 5.17 1.02
CA ASN A 498 13.21 5.12 0.45
C ASN A 498 13.90 3.78 0.69
N LYS A 499 13.73 3.18 1.87
CA LYS A 499 14.26 1.86 2.21
C LYS A 499 13.72 0.74 1.33
N ALA A 500 12.57 0.94 0.72
CA ALA A 500 11.90 -0.01 -0.17
C ALA A 500 12.08 0.33 -1.67
N THR A 501 13.11 1.07 -2.03
CA THR A 501 13.33 1.48 -3.43
C THR A 501 13.71 0.28 -4.31
N VAL A 502 13.03 0.15 -5.46
CA VAL A 502 13.45 -0.71 -6.57
C VAL A 502 14.26 0.12 -7.54
N VAL A 503 15.52 -0.25 -7.71
CA VAL A 503 16.44 0.39 -8.67
C VAL A 503 16.09 -0.08 -10.08
N THR A 504 15.69 0.83 -10.94
CA THR A 504 15.33 0.52 -12.33
C THR A 504 16.50 0.67 -13.28
N SER A 505 16.44 0.03 -14.44
CA SER A 505 17.42 0.21 -15.52
C SER A 505 17.53 1.67 -15.93
N SER A 506 16.39 2.36 -15.98
CA SER A 506 16.34 3.79 -16.33
C SER A 506 17.02 4.67 -15.31
N SER A 507 16.92 4.34 -14.00
CA SER A 507 17.58 5.12 -12.94
C SER A 507 19.10 4.92 -12.92
N LEU A 508 19.57 3.69 -13.16
CA LEU A 508 21.03 3.42 -13.29
C LEU A 508 21.61 4.11 -14.51
N PHE A 509 20.96 3.97 -15.65
CA PHE A 509 21.36 4.64 -16.88
C PHE A 509 21.38 6.16 -16.71
N ALA A 510 20.34 6.74 -16.13
CA ALA A 510 20.26 8.19 -15.88
C ALA A 510 21.38 8.69 -14.96
N SER A 511 21.72 7.93 -13.93
CA SER A 511 22.82 8.27 -13.01
C SER A 511 24.19 8.17 -13.70
N SER A 512 24.37 7.21 -14.62
CA SER A 512 25.64 6.99 -15.32
C SER A 512 25.98 8.07 -16.35
N ILE A 513 25.03 8.92 -16.71
CA ILE A 513 25.21 10.01 -17.71
C ILE A 513 25.16 11.41 -17.09
N SER A 514 25.17 11.55 -15.77
CA SER A 514 24.92 12.83 -15.06
C SER A 514 25.86 13.95 -15.49
N ASP A 515 27.18 13.70 -15.59
CA ASP A 515 28.21 14.67 -15.95
C ASP A 515 28.45 14.84 -17.45
N ILE A 516 27.76 14.05 -18.27
CA ILE A 516 28.01 14.04 -19.71
C ILE A 516 27.26 15.20 -20.39
N SER A 517 28.01 16.22 -20.78
CA SER A 517 27.49 17.34 -21.57
C SER A 517 27.36 17.01 -23.04
N ASP A 518 28.19 16.08 -23.54
CA ASP A 518 28.34 15.75 -24.94
C ASP A 518 27.15 14.96 -25.49
N LYS A 519 26.86 15.17 -26.75
CA LYS A 519 25.77 14.48 -27.44
C LYS A 519 26.10 13.02 -27.75
N GLU A 520 27.36 12.63 -27.69
CA GLU A 520 27.87 11.30 -28.02
C GLU A 520 28.51 10.62 -26.80
N ILE A 521 28.09 9.40 -26.51
CA ILE A 521 28.52 8.63 -25.33
C ILE A 521 29.02 7.26 -25.80
N ASP A 522 30.26 6.88 -25.44
CA ASP A 522 30.77 5.55 -25.71
C ASP A 522 30.06 4.47 -24.84
N LYS A 523 29.65 3.38 -25.49
CA LYS A 523 28.92 2.29 -24.84
C LYS A 523 29.77 1.59 -23.77
N LYS A 524 31.07 1.39 -23.97
CA LYS A 524 31.94 0.71 -23.00
C LYS A 524 32.13 1.53 -21.72
N ARG A 525 32.30 2.84 -21.88
CA ARG A 525 32.36 3.79 -20.77
C ARG A 525 31.06 3.74 -19.93
N LEU A 526 29.93 3.75 -20.60
CA LEU A 526 28.62 3.69 -19.96
C LEU A 526 28.40 2.37 -19.23
N SER A 527 28.74 1.23 -19.86
CA SER A 527 28.64 -0.10 -19.26
C SER A 527 29.46 -0.18 -17.96
N PHE A 528 30.71 0.31 -17.96
CA PHE A 528 31.55 0.35 -16.78
C PHE A 528 30.95 1.22 -15.65
N ARG A 529 30.45 2.42 -15.95
CA ARG A 529 29.80 3.30 -14.98
C ARG A 529 28.57 2.65 -14.33
N ILE A 530 27.75 1.93 -15.12
CA ILE A 530 26.58 1.21 -14.59
C ILE A 530 27.02 0.09 -13.64
N GLU A 531 28.07 -0.67 -13.98
CA GLU A 531 28.61 -1.71 -13.09
C GLU A 531 29.14 -1.12 -11.77
N VAL A 532 29.83 0.01 -11.82
CA VAL A 532 30.30 0.71 -10.62
C VAL A 532 29.13 1.18 -9.75
N LEU A 533 28.07 1.75 -10.36
CA LEU A 533 26.87 2.15 -9.62
C LEU A 533 26.20 0.96 -8.92
N LYS A 534 26.02 -0.17 -9.62
CA LYS A 534 25.50 -1.40 -9.03
C LYS A 534 26.36 -1.86 -7.86
N LYS A 535 27.67 -1.94 -8.04
CA LYS A 535 28.61 -2.39 -7.02
C LYS A 535 28.61 -1.48 -5.80
N VAL A 536 28.52 -0.16 -5.98
CA VAL A 536 28.43 0.81 -4.87
C VAL A 536 27.14 0.59 -4.06
N ILE A 537 26.00 0.44 -4.73
CA ILE A 537 24.72 0.20 -4.06
C ILE A 537 24.72 -1.15 -3.33
N GLU A 538 25.31 -2.20 -3.91
CA GLU A 538 25.42 -3.53 -3.31
C GLU A 538 26.32 -3.55 -2.08
N THR A 539 27.48 -2.88 -2.17
CA THR A 539 28.49 -2.87 -1.11
C THR A 539 28.04 -2.06 0.10
N ASP A 540 27.29 -0.99 -0.11
CA ASP A 540 26.81 -0.09 0.94
C ASP A 540 25.27 -0.09 1.02
N LYS A 541 24.68 -1.28 1.09
CA LYS A 541 23.22 -1.42 1.16
C LYS A 541 22.61 -0.58 2.26
N TYR A 542 21.75 0.30 1.84
CA TYR A 542 20.98 1.16 2.73
C TYR A 542 19.86 0.40 3.46
N SER A 543 19.29 -0.63 2.82
CA SER A 543 18.27 -1.52 3.34
C SER A 543 18.26 -2.85 2.58
N GLU A 544 17.92 -3.94 3.25
CA GLU A 544 17.74 -5.27 2.62
C GLU A 544 16.57 -5.31 1.63
N LEU A 545 15.65 -4.35 1.72
CA LEU A 545 14.54 -4.24 0.79
C LEU A 545 14.93 -3.64 -0.56
N ILE A 546 16.10 -3.00 -0.68
CA ILE A 546 16.55 -2.43 -1.95
C ILE A 546 16.80 -3.55 -2.96
N LYS A 547 16.14 -3.45 -4.11
CA LYS A 547 16.28 -4.39 -5.22
C LYS A 547 17.02 -3.76 -6.39
N LEU A 548 18.06 -4.43 -6.85
CA LEU A 548 18.77 -4.11 -8.07
C LEU A 548 18.28 -4.99 -9.22
N PRO A 549 18.33 -4.51 -10.49
CA PRO A 549 18.00 -5.34 -11.62
C PRO A 549 19.05 -6.46 -11.79
N ASN A 550 18.57 -7.71 -11.86
CA ASN A 550 19.42 -8.90 -12.05
C ASN A 550 19.70 -9.13 -13.55
N ILE A 551 20.26 -8.10 -14.20
CA ILE A 551 20.66 -8.12 -15.62
C ILE A 551 22.00 -7.38 -15.76
N THR A 552 22.73 -7.67 -16.82
CA THR A 552 24.03 -7.05 -17.11
C THR A 552 23.88 -5.57 -17.49
N SER A 553 24.97 -4.81 -17.40
CA SER A 553 24.99 -3.41 -17.83
C SER A 553 24.65 -3.24 -19.31
N ASP A 554 25.07 -4.18 -20.15
CA ASP A 554 24.71 -4.19 -21.58
C ASP A 554 23.21 -4.41 -21.82
N GLU A 555 22.59 -5.31 -21.07
CA GLU A 555 21.13 -5.53 -21.11
C GLU A 555 20.37 -4.30 -20.59
N ILE A 556 20.87 -3.63 -19.54
CA ILE A 556 20.32 -2.35 -19.06
C ILE A 556 20.32 -1.32 -20.19
N ILE A 557 21.46 -1.15 -20.87
CA ILE A 557 21.59 -0.21 -22.00
C ILE A 557 20.61 -0.55 -23.11
N GLN A 558 20.46 -1.84 -23.47
CA GLN A 558 19.50 -2.28 -24.48
C GLN A 558 18.04 -2.03 -24.07
N LYS A 559 17.71 -2.30 -22.81
CA LYS A 559 16.38 -2.04 -22.26
C LYS A 559 16.01 -0.55 -22.35
N VAL A 560 16.94 0.33 -21.99
CA VAL A 560 16.76 1.77 -22.07
C VAL A 560 16.63 2.29 -23.51
N LYS A 561 17.30 1.63 -24.47
CA LYS A 561 17.08 1.87 -25.91
C LYS A 561 15.65 1.50 -26.34
N LYS A 562 15.16 0.33 -25.94
CA LYS A 562 13.77 -0.12 -26.19
C LYS A 562 12.75 0.88 -25.66
N LEU A 563 13.05 1.53 -24.52
CA LEU A 563 12.26 2.61 -23.93
C LEU A 563 12.35 3.94 -24.73
N LYS A 564 13.20 4.01 -25.75
CA LYS A 564 13.43 5.19 -26.61
C LYS A 564 13.97 6.41 -25.85
N PHE A 565 14.85 6.20 -24.88
CA PHE A 565 15.54 7.29 -24.18
C PHE A 565 16.79 7.77 -24.91
N TYR A 566 17.35 6.97 -25.82
CA TYR A 566 18.44 7.32 -26.70
C TYR A 566 18.34 6.62 -28.06
N LYS A 567 19.15 7.07 -29.03
CA LYS A 567 19.35 6.43 -30.32
C LYS A 567 20.84 6.20 -30.55
N TYR A 568 21.21 5.26 -31.41
CA TYR A 568 22.57 5.17 -31.91
C TYR A 568 22.77 6.21 -33.02
N ASP A 569 23.87 6.95 -32.96
CA ASP A 569 24.30 7.84 -34.05
C ASP A 569 25.31 7.12 -34.93
N LYS A 570 26.26 6.38 -34.32
CA LYS A 570 27.26 5.52 -34.95
C LYS A 570 27.32 4.17 -34.22
N PRO A 571 27.93 3.10 -34.78
CA PRO A 571 28.17 1.89 -34.03
C PRO A 571 28.87 2.17 -32.69
N LYS A 572 28.27 1.77 -31.57
CA LYS A 572 28.78 1.97 -30.18
C LYS A 572 28.69 3.38 -29.60
N VAL A 573 28.15 4.37 -30.34
CA VAL A 573 27.97 5.74 -29.84
C VAL A 573 26.50 6.08 -29.68
N LEU A 574 26.10 6.46 -28.46
CA LEU A 574 24.73 6.79 -28.11
C LEU A 574 24.52 8.30 -28.20
N LYS A 575 23.34 8.70 -28.67
CA LYS A 575 22.90 10.10 -28.73
C LYS A 575 21.63 10.28 -27.94
N ILE A 576 21.63 11.26 -27.02
CA ILE A 576 20.51 11.60 -26.16
C ILE A 576 20.04 13.01 -26.51
N SER A 577 18.76 13.19 -26.79
CA SER A 577 18.21 14.52 -27.03
C SER A 577 18.12 15.36 -25.75
N LYS A 578 18.10 16.70 -25.88
CA LYS A 578 17.94 17.62 -24.74
C LYS A 578 16.67 17.32 -23.91
N ASN A 579 15.59 16.90 -24.57
CA ASN A 579 14.34 16.54 -23.91
C ASN A 579 14.49 15.26 -23.06
N GLU A 580 15.13 14.25 -23.63
CA GLU A 580 15.36 12.99 -22.95
C GLU A 580 16.34 13.17 -21.79
N LYS A 581 17.38 13.99 -21.95
CA LYS A 581 18.31 14.34 -20.87
C LYS A 581 17.58 14.98 -19.67
N SER A 582 16.69 15.94 -19.90
CA SER A 582 15.89 16.53 -18.82
C SER A 582 14.94 15.53 -18.16
N LEU A 583 14.47 14.51 -18.89
CA LEU A 583 13.67 13.43 -18.31
C LEU A 583 14.54 12.45 -17.50
N MET A 584 15.80 12.25 -17.87
CA MET A 584 16.75 11.42 -17.13
C MET A 584 16.97 11.94 -15.70
N GLU A 585 16.93 13.25 -15.47
CA GLU A 585 17.04 13.81 -14.12
C GLU A 585 15.97 13.26 -13.17
N PHE A 586 14.75 13.06 -13.67
CA PHE A 586 13.69 12.43 -12.87
C PHE A 586 14.06 11.00 -12.43
N TYR A 587 14.59 10.18 -13.34
CA TYR A 587 14.97 8.79 -13.02
C TYR A 587 16.22 8.72 -12.13
N LYS A 588 17.22 9.55 -12.38
CA LYS A 588 18.40 9.72 -11.52
C LYS A 588 17.98 10.00 -10.07
N ASN A 589 17.10 10.98 -9.90
CA ASN A 589 16.63 11.40 -8.59
C ASN A 589 15.81 10.32 -7.84
N ASN A 590 15.27 9.32 -8.54
CA ASN A 590 14.57 8.21 -7.89
C ASN A 590 15.48 7.37 -6.99
N ILE A 591 16.79 7.30 -7.28
CA ILE A 591 17.78 6.51 -6.52
C ILE A 591 18.88 7.36 -5.89
N LEU A 592 18.80 8.68 -6.02
CA LEU A 592 19.87 9.57 -5.55
C LEU A 592 20.13 9.45 -4.05
N HIS A 593 19.11 9.17 -3.24
CA HIS A 593 19.26 8.92 -1.80
C HIS A 593 20.16 7.72 -1.47
N LEU A 594 20.35 6.78 -2.41
CA LEU A 594 21.28 5.65 -2.28
C LEU A 594 22.72 6.02 -2.58
N LEU A 595 22.95 7.10 -3.30
CA LEU A 595 24.26 7.49 -3.87
C LEU A 595 24.80 8.80 -3.30
N ILE A 596 23.96 9.60 -2.62
CA ILE A 596 24.30 10.98 -2.27
C ILE A 596 25.49 11.10 -1.30
N LEU A 597 25.64 10.14 -0.38
CA LEU A 597 26.76 10.14 0.57
C LEU A 597 28.08 9.82 -0.12
N GLN A 598 28.08 8.84 -1.01
CA GLN A 598 29.24 8.49 -1.85
C GLN A 598 29.56 9.63 -2.83
N ALA A 599 28.55 10.26 -3.38
CA ALA A 599 28.67 11.43 -4.25
C ALA A 599 29.33 12.61 -3.51
N TYR A 600 28.98 12.84 -2.24
CA TYR A 600 29.63 13.83 -1.39
C TYR A 600 31.13 13.55 -1.20
N VAL A 601 31.48 12.31 -0.86
CA VAL A 601 32.87 11.90 -0.69
C VAL A 601 33.66 12.12 -1.97
N MET A 602 33.13 11.72 -3.13
CA MET A 602 33.79 11.91 -4.42
C MET A 602 33.91 13.39 -4.79
N TYR A 603 32.93 14.20 -4.47
CA TYR A 603 33.00 15.64 -4.69
C TYR A 603 34.11 16.30 -3.86
N LYS A 604 34.19 15.98 -2.56
CA LYS A 604 35.22 16.54 -1.66
C LYS A 604 36.66 16.06 -2.01
N SER A 605 36.79 14.78 -2.37
CA SER A 605 38.08 14.17 -2.73
C SER A 605 38.57 14.49 -4.16
N ARG A 606 37.87 15.36 -4.91
CA ARG A 606 38.39 15.91 -6.20
C ARG A 606 39.74 16.60 -6.02
N LYS A 607 39.89 17.35 -4.97
CA LYS A 607 41.14 17.86 -4.48
C LYS A 607 41.56 16.97 -3.32
N LYS A 608 42.82 16.69 -3.20
CA LYS A 608 43.34 15.92 -2.06
C LYS A 608 42.83 16.51 -0.75
N ILE A 609 42.34 15.68 0.16
CA ILE A 609 41.76 16.11 1.42
C ILE A 609 42.16 15.14 2.52
N ILE A 610 42.48 15.66 3.71
CA ILE A 610 42.76 14.86 4.89
C ILE A 610 41.50 14.17 5.38
N LYS A 611 41.58 12.90 5.77
CA LYS A 611 40.45 12.09 6.22
C LYS A 611 39.64 12.77 7.33
N ASN A 612 40.30 13.35 8.34
CA ASN A 612 39.64 14.01 9.46
C ASN A 612 38.86 15.26 9.01
N ASP A 613 39.45 16.05 8.09
CA ASP A 613 38.79 17.24 7.57
C ASP A 613 37.53 16.87 6.78
N LEU A 614 37.59 15.81 5.96
CA LEU A 614 36.42 15.30 5.25
C LEU A 614 35.34 14.84 6.20
N ILE A 615 35.69 14.15 7.30
CA ILE A 615 34.72 13.70 8.31
C ILE A 615 34.07 14.89 9.00
N ASN A 616 34.84 15.90 9.43
CA ASN A 616 34.30 17.10 10.06
C ASN A 616 33.36 17.86 9.14
N ASP A 617 33.74 18.12 7.90
CA ASP A 617 32.89 18.73 6.89
C ASP A 617 31.60 17.93 6.64
N PHE A 618 31.71 16.60 6.66
CA PHE A 618 30.55 15.74 6.51
C PHE A 618 29.59 15.86 7.69
N LEU A 619 30.09 15.83 8.92
CA LEU A 619 29.24 15.93 10.11
C LEU A 619 28.48 17.26 10.15
N GLU A 620 29.07 18.35 9.65
CA GLU A 620 28.42 19.64 9.56
C GLU A 620 27.25 19.63 8.57
N ILE A 621 27.42 19.06 7.36
CA ILE A 621 26.39 19.07 6.32
C ILE A 621 25.38 17.93 6.45
N PHE A 622 25.69 16.87 7.19
CA PHE A 622 24.88 15.65 7.27
C PHE A 622 23.43 15.88 7.76
N PRO A 623 23.15 16.77 8.74
CA PRO A 623 21.75 17.06 9.13
C PRO A 623 20.88 17.53 7.96
N GLN A 624 21.45 18.35 7.07
CA GLN A 624 20.75 18.82 5.87
C GLN A 624 20.52 17.69 4.86
N ILE A 625 21.56 16.88 4.58
CA ILE A 625 21.44 15.71 3.71
C ILE A 625 20.36 14.75 4.23
N LYS A 626 20.39 14.46 5.54
CA LYS A 626 19.42 13.58 6.19
C LYS A 626 17.99 14.07 6.00
N LYS A 627 17.76 15.37 6.16
CA LYS A 627 16.45 16.01 5.99
C LYS A 627 15.98 15.97 4.53
N ASP A 628 16.85 16.31 3.58
CA ASP A 628 16.48 16.46 2.17
C ASP A 628 16.29 15.12 1.45
N PHE A 629 16.95 14.08 1.94
CA PHE A 629 16.92 12.74 1.33
C PHE A 629 16.27 11.67 2.21
N PHE A 630 15.69 12.02 3.35
CA PHE A 630 15.01 11.08 4.28
C PHE A 630 15.88 9.85 4.63
N ILE A 631 17.12 10.10 5.09
CA ILE A 631 18.08 9.06 5.45
C ILE A 631 17.91 8.66 6.92
N GLU A 632 17.88 7.36 7.23
CA GLU A 632 17.64 6.82 8.59
C GLU A 632 18.91 6.72 9.46
N ILE A 633 19.96 7.40 9.16
CA ILE A 633 21.20 7.35 9.98
C ILE A 633 21.06 8.35 11.12
N SER A 634 21.31 7.93 12.36
CA SER A 634 21.39 8.85 13.50
C SER A 634 22.62 9.75 13.38
N LEU A 635 22.58 10.94 13.97
CA LEU A 635 23.74 11.82 14.02
C LEU A 635 24.94 11.16 14.72
N SER A 636 24.67 10.37 15.78
CA SER A 636 25.69 9.60 16.50
C SER A 636 26.37 8.52 15.65
N ASN A 637 25.72 8.03 14.59
CA ASN A 637 26.28 7.01 13.68
C ASN A 637 26.81 7.58 12.37
N ALA A 638 26.73 8.91 12.19
CA ALA A 638 27.13 9.56 10.93
C ALA A 638 28.61 9.39 10.63
N GLU A 639 29.47 9.55 11.64
CA GLU A 639 30.92 9.36 11.53
C GLU A 639 31.26 7.92 11.14
N LYS A 640 30.69 6.94 11.82
CA LYS A 640 30.88 5.51 11.48
C LYS A 640 30.45 5.21 10.05
N LYS A 641 29.34 5.83 9.61
CA LYS A 641 28.83 5.64 8.24
C LYS A 641 29.78 6.19 7.19
N ILE A 642 30.32 7.40 7.38
CA ILE A 642 31.25 7.99 6.41
C ILE A 642 32.57 7.20 6.35
N CYS A 643 33.07 6.72 7.50
CA CYS A 643 34.25 5.85 7.53
C CYS A 643 33.99 4.55 6.73
N ASN A 644 32.83 3.91 6.90
CA ASN A 644 32.47 2.71 6.12
C ASN A 644 32.40 3.01 4.62
N ILE A 645 31.85 4.15 4.23
CA ILE A 645 31.80 4.58 2.82
C ILE A 645 33.22 4.72 2.26
N LEU A 646 34.12 5.37 2.97
CA LEU A 646 35.52 5.52 2.56
C LEU A 646 36.20 4.16 2.31
N GLU A 647 36.03 3.22 3.25
CA GLU A 647 36.59 1.86 3.10
C GLU A 647 35.95 1.12 1.90
N ASN A 648 34.65 1.24 1.70
CA ASN A 648 33.96 0.59 0.59
C ASN A 648 34.43 1.18 -0.77
N LEU A 649 34.57 2.50 -0.87
CA LEU A 649 35.04 3.17 -2.08
C LEU A 649 36.49 2.85 -2.38
N LYS A 650 37.32 2.66 -1.35
CA LYS A 650 38.71 2.17 -1.47
C LYS A 650 38.75 0.74 -1.98
N LYS A 651 37.93 -0.18 -1.43
CA LYS A 651 37.85 -1.60 -1.87
C LYS A 651 37.44 -1.76 -3.35
N ILE A 652 36.67 -0.84 -3.88
CA ILE A 652 36.28 -0.86 -5.30
C ILE A 652 37.21 0.00 -6.18
N ASN A 653 38.32 0.44 -5.66
CA ASN A 653 39.38 1.21 -6.32
C ASN A 653 38.96 2.60 -6.84
N LEU A 654 37.89 3.20 -6.32
CA LEU A 654 37.50 4.56 -6.68
C LEU A 654 38.32 5.62 -5.92
N LEU A 655 38.80 5.29 -4.71
CA LEU A 655 39.60 6.14 -3.85
C LEU A 655 40.93 5.50 -3.49
N LYS A 656 41.93 6.34 -3.24
CA LYS A 656 43.20 6.02 -2.59
C LYS A 656 43.30 6.79 -1.27
N ILE A 657 43.81 6.14 -0.26
CA ILE A 657 44.14 6.74 1.03
C ILE A 657 45.60 6.42 1.28
N ASP A 658 46.45 7.44 1.34
CA ASP A 658 47.88 7.29 1.54
C ASP A 658 48.29 7.14 3.03
N SER A 659 49.59 7.01 3.31
CA SER A 659 50.15 6.88 4.65
C SER A 659 49.85 8.10 5.54
N ASN A 660 49.65 9.26 4.97
CA ASN A 660 49.35 10.52 5.66
C ASN A 660 47.82 10.73 5.85
N SER A 661 46.99 9.70 5.60
CA SER A 661 45.54 9.77 5.64
C SER A 661 44.95 10.79 4.64
N GLU A 662 45.69 11.11 3.58
CA GLU A 662 45.20 11.95 2.48
C GLU A 662 44.35 11.13 1.50
N ILE A 663 43.16 11.59 1.18
CA ILE A 663 42.20 10.93 0.30
C ILE A 663 42.28 11.58 -1.07
N SER A 664 42.38 10.77 -2.11
CA SER A 664 42.33 11.19 -3.52
C SER A 664 41.63 10.17 -4.40
N TRP A 665 41.27 10.56 -5.61
CA TRP A 665 40.73 9.64 -6.60
C TRP A 665 41.76 8.64 -7.09
N SER A 666 41.32 7.51 -7.61
CA SER A 666 42.18 6.55 -8.31
C SER A 666 42.93 7.20 -9.47
N ASP A 667 44.16 6.71 -9.74
CA ASP A 667 44.94 7.16 -10.92
C ASP A 667 44.48 6.51 -12.20
N ASN A 668 43.77 5.39 -12.13
CA ASN A 668 43.25 4.71 -13.30
C ASN A 668 42.12 5.55 -13.96
N GLU A 669 42.24 5.79 -15.26
CA GLU A 669 41.32 6.67 -15.99
C GLU A 669 39.84 6.24 -15.92
N LYS A 670 39.57 4.93 -15.91
CA LYS A 670 38.16 4.43 -15.86
C LYS A 670 37.53 4.69 -14.49
N GLU A 671 38.26 4.39 -13.40
CA GLU A 671 37.79 4.65 -12.05
C GLU A 671 37.73 6.15 -11.76
N LYS A 672 38.69 6.94 -12.27
CA LYS A 672 38.65 8.40 -12.20
C LYS A 672 37.45 9.00 -12.93
N ASP A 673 37.11 8.47 -14.07
CA ASP A 673 35.89 8.82 -14.81
C ASP A 673 34.61 8.51 -14.02
N ALA A 674 34.55 7.33 -13.38
CA ALA A 674 33.43 6.98 -12.51
C ALA A 674 33.37 7.87 -11.27
N ALA A 675 34.50 8.21 -10.65
CA ALA A 675 34.59 9.16 -9.54
C ALA A 675 34.05 10.53 -9.92
N GLY A 676 34.37 11.02 -11.13
CA GLY A 676 33.83 12.25 -11.72
C GLY A 676 32.32 12.24 -11.86
N MET A 677 31.75 11.13 -12.32
CA MET A 677 30.30 10.90 -12.38
C MET A 677 29.66 11.06 -10.99
N PHE A 678 30.20 10.43 -9.95
CA PHE A 678 29.66 10.58 -8.59
C PHE A 678 29.78 12.02 -8.09
N ALA A 679 30.90 12.69 -8.29
CA ALA A 679 31.09 14.08 -7.91
C ALA A 679 30.04 15.00 -8.57
N SER A 680 29.66 14.71 -9.81
CA SER A 680 28.63 15.44 -10.54
C SER A 680 27.23 15.23 -9.96
N LEU A 681 26.92 14.01 -9.48
CA LEU A 681 25.66 13.74 -8.78
C LEU A 681 25.47 14.65 -7.57
N TRP A 682 26.55 14.95 -6.84
CA TRP A 682 26.50 15.91 -5.73
C TRP A 682 26.27 17.33 -6.20
N LEU A 683 27.06 17.81 -7.16
CA LEU A 683 26.96 19.19 -7.69
C LEU A 683 25.56 19.48 -8.21
N GLU A 684 25.01 18.63 -9.06
CA GLU A 684 23.67 18.78 -9.63
C GLU A 684 22.55 18.73 -8.55
N SER A 685 22.81 18.13 -7.41
CA SER A 685 21.85 17.98 -6.33
C SER A 685 21.68 19.25 -5.49
N PHE A 686 22.71 20.06 -5.34
CA PHE A 686 22.75 21.24 -4.48
C PHE A 686 22.88 22.55 -5.25
N SER A 687 23.22 22.55 -6.55
CA SER A 687 23.27 23.74 -7.40
C SER A 687 21.90 24.19 -7.93
N ALA A 688 20.85 23.43 -7.67
CA ALA A 688 19.48 23.71 -8.11
C ALA A 688 18.60 24.44 -7.05
N ASN A 689 19.24 24.88 -5.93
CA ASN A 689 18.55 25.67 -4.87
C ASN A 689 18.94 27.14 -4.97
#